data_41455c9519f3f8a815eecbb525c8d376
#
_entry.id   41455c9519f3f8a815eecbb525c8d376
#
_cell.length_a   1.000
_cell.length_b   1.000
_cell.length_c   1.000
_cell.angle_alpha   90.00
_cell.angle_beta   90.00
_cell.angle_gamma   90.00
#
_symmetry.space_group_name_H-M   'P 1'
#
loop_
_entity.id
_entity.type
_entity.pdbx_description
1 polymer ?
#
loop_
_entity_poly.entity_id
_entity_poly.type
_entity_poly.pdbx_seq_one_letter_code
_entity_poly.pdbx_strand_id
1 'polypeptide(L)'
;MKQIRYYQIITAFCCLLLISCGIDKNLKKGEKFLSLGEYYDAADQFKQAYTKTPPKERENRGKLALKMARCYNKINATPKAVNAYRNAIRYNQASLDDRLAYARLLLKNGEYKQAEKEFKNLVDSMPDNILAQNGLKSAQMAPNWKKAGSRYQVKKMDVFTSRRADYSPMLLGDEYEQIYFTSTRNDAQGDELSGITGTKAGDIFYSEKDDKGKWSRPEAIATGLNTDYDEGACCFTPDGKEMYLTQCVTDPASPRFAQIVTSSRSDAAWGKVQKLEITQDTLSTYAHPAISPDGEWLYFVSDMPGGMGGYDIWRVRITPSGLGGVENLGSPINTPGDEMFPTFRPNGDLYFSSNGHIGMGGLDIYIARIDEKTQQYKIEHPGYPLNSEADDFGMTFEGPHNRGFFSSNRKDGRGYDHIYSFNNPEIVTTMKGWVYEKDGYELPAAQVMVVGNDGTYRKLPVKSDGSFTLPIHPEVDYLVMASCKGFLNHKEELRIDSAKESKEYVLQFPLASISAPVLIDNIFYDFDKATLTPASTQALDKLVALLKENSHVTIELSAHCDYKGNSEYNKRLSQRRAQSVVDYLIAHGIEKDRLTPVGYGKERPKAIRRKLTEKYPWLKEDDVLTQDFILKQTREHQEICNQLNRRTEFKVLRTTYKLF
;
A
#
# COMPACT_ATOMS: atom_id res chain seq x y z
N MET A 1 -36.66 -73.72 0.79
CA MET A 1 -36.31 -72.59 -0.09
C MET A 1 -37.34 -71.40 -0.05
N LYS A 2 -38.67 -71.63 -0.08
CA LYS A 2 -39.68 -70.53 -0.02
C LYS A 2 -39.69 -69.75 1.32
N GLN A 3 -39.56 -70.46 2.45
CA GLN A 3 -39.54 -69.79 3.77
C GLN A 3 -38.29 -68.90 3.99
N ILE A 4 -37.13 -69.31 3.53
CA ILE A 4 -35.87 -68.51 3.64
C ILE A 4 -35.97 -67.22 2.82
N ARG A 5 -36.57 -67.29 1.63
CA ARG A 5 -36.85 -66.07 0.82
C ARG A 5 -37.84 -65.12 1.46
N TYR A 6 -38.83 -65.62 2.19
CA TYR A 6 -39.81 -64.80 2.88
C TYR A 6 -39.16 -64.05 4.08
N TYR A 7 -38.31 -64.73 4.86
CA TYR A 7 -37.54 -64.09 5.97
C TYR A 7 -36.54 -63.06 5.42
N GLN A 8 -35.90 -63.33 4.29
CA GLN A 8 -35.01 -62.36 3.67
C GLN A 8 -35.74 -61.11 3.13
N ILE A 9 -36.97 -61.25 2.64
CA ILE A 9 -37.81 -60.13 2.17
C ILE A 9 -38.33 -59.34 3.37
N ILE A 10 -38.76 -59.99 4.45
CA ILE A 10 -39.22 -59.31 5.67
C ILE A 10 -38.06 -58.59 6.34
N THR A 11 -36.88 -59.19 6.45
CA THR A 11 -35.69 -58.53 7.03
C THR A 11 -35.26 -57.33 6.14
N ALA A 12 -35.28 -57.42 4.84
CA ALA A 12 -34.99 -56.32 3.95
C ALA A 12 -36.04 -55.19 4.03
N PHE A 13 -37.33 -55.54 4.20
CA PHE A 13 -38.41 -54.56 4.38
C PHE A 13 -38.36 -53.86 5.74
N CYS A 14 -38.04 -54.59 6.81
CA CYS A 14 -37.78 -54.00 8.15
C CYS A 14 -36.54 -53.08 8.15
N CYS A 15 -35.46 -53.51 7.49
CA CYS A 15 -34.27 -52.65 7.32
C CYS A 15 -34.57 -51.36 6.53
N LEU A 16 -35.40 -51.44 5.48
CA LEU A 16 -35.85 -50.27 4.72
C LEU A 16 -36.72 -49.31 5.53
N LEU A 17 -37.63 -49.81 6.35
CA LEU A 17 -38.46 -49.03 7.26
C LEU A 17 -37.64 -48.35 8.36
N LEU A 18 -36.63 -49.01 8.93
CA LEU A 18 -35.73 -48.46 9.95
C LEU A 18 -34.82 -47.37 9.36
N ILE A 19 -34.38 -47.51 8.10
CA ILE A 19 -33.59 -46.50 7.39
C ILE A 19 -34.45 -45.26 7.12
N SER A 20 -35.68 -45.44 6.61
CA SER A 20 -36.62 -44.33 6.35
C SER A 20 -36.93 -43.52 7.63
N CYS A 21 -37.23 -44.24 8.72
CA CYS A 21 -37.49 -43.63 10.05
C CYS A 21 -36.29 -42.81 10.59
N GLY A 22 -35.06 -43.31 10.32
CA GLY A 22 -33.83 -42.60 10.72
C GLY A 22 -33.53 -41.37 9.85
N ILE A 23 -33.90 -41.34 8.58
CA ILE A 23 -33.79 -40.20 7.68
C ILE A 23 -34.74 -39.09 8.13
N ASP A 24 -36.02 -39.42 8.33
CA ASP A 24 -37.05 -38.48 8.75
C ASP A 24 -36.75 -37.85 10.12
N LYS A 25 -36.21 -38.65 11.06
CA LYS A 25 -35.78 -38.13 12.38
C LYS A 25 -34.66 -37.08 12.26
N ASN A 26 -33.62 -37.37 11.48
CA ASN A 26 -32.52 -36.45 11.29
C ASN A 26 -32.94 -35.18 10.52
N LEU A 27 -33.81 -35.34 9.52
CA LEU A 27 -34.38 -34.23 8.78
C LEU A 27 -35.13 -33.27 9.69
N LYS A 28 -36.10 -33.80 10.54
CA LYS A 28 -36.86 -33.00 11.51
C LYS A 28 -35.97 -32.28 12.51
N LYS A 29 -34.92 -32.96 13.01
CA LYS A 29 -33.95 -32.32 13.92
C LYS A 29 -33.19 -31.19 13.22
N GLY A 30 -32.72 -31.46 12.00
CA GLY A 30 -32.01 -30.44 11.23
C GLY A 30 -32.87 -29.21 10.94
N GLU A 31 -34.17 -29.40 10.62
CA GLU A 31 -35.12 -28.28 10.43
C GLU A 31 -35.32 -27.48 11.73
N LYS A 32 -35.45 -28.17 12.89
CA LYS A 32 -35.55 -27.49 14.18
C LYS A 32 -34.31 -26.65 14.46
N PHE A 33 -33.10 -27.20 14.30
CA PHE A 33 -31.85 -26.43 14.50
C PHE A 33 -31.74 -25.25 13.51
N LEU A 34 -32.12 -25.48 12.26
CA LEU A 34 -32.10 -24.40 11.26
C LEU A 34 -33.05 -23.24 11.62
N SER A 35 -34.25 -23.56 12.17
CA SER A 35 -35.23 -22.53 12.62
C SER A 35 -34.72 -21.70 13.80
N LEU A 36 -33.80 -22.26 14.60
CA LEU A 36 -33.15 -21.58 15.73
C LEU A 36 -31.86 -20.86 15.33
N GLY A 37 -31.41 -20.97 14.04
CA GLY A 37 -30.15 -20.43 13.59
C GLY A 37 -28.92 -21.26 13.97
N GLU A 38 -29.10 -22.48 14.50
CA GLU A 38 -28.04 -23.41 14.90
C GLU A 38 -27.49 -24.15 13.66
N TYR A 39 -26.76 -23.40 12.82
CA TYR A 39 -26.37 -23.84 11.47
C TYR A 39 -25.39 -25.01 11.47
N TYR A 40 -24.49 -25.11 12.48
CA TYR A 40 -23.55 -26.20 12.59
C TYR A 40 -24.26 -27.52 12.89
N ASP A 41 -25.17 -27.51 13.89
CA ASP A 41 -25.94 -28.67 14.30
C ASP A 41 -26.93 -29.08 13.21
N ALA A 42 -27.56 -28.11 12.54
CA ALA A 42 -28.40 -28.35 11.37
C ALA A 42 -27.64 -29.05 10.27
N ALA A 43 -26.43 -28.53 9.90
CA ALA A 43 -25.58 -29.13 8.87
C ALA A 43 -25.20 -30.57 9.19
N ASP A 44 -24.90 -30.88 10.46
CA ASP A 44 -24.57 -32.25 10.89
C ASP A 44 -25.75 -33.20 10.72
N GLN A 45 -26.96 -32.79 11.16
CA GLN A 45 -28.17 -33.58 11.03
C GLN A 45 -28.53 -33.80 9.52
N PHE A 46 -28.45 -32.77 8.69
CA PHE A 46 -28.69 -32.92 7.24
C PHE A 46 -27.62 -33.81 6.59
N LYS A 47 -26.36 -33.75 7.00
CA LYS A 47 -25.30 -34.65 6.54
C LYS A 47 -25.58 -36.11 6.91
N GLN A 48 -26.04 -36.37 8.14
CA GLN A 48 -26.44 -37.72 8.56
C GLN A 48 -27.61 -38.22 7.72
N ALA A 49 -28.64 -37.41 7.47
CA ALA A 49 -29.75 -37.71 6.59
C ALA A 49 -29.28 -38.01 5.16
N TYR A 50 -28.42 -37.17 4.58
CA TYR A 50 -27.83 -37.32 3.25
C TYR A 50 -27.08 -38.63 3.10
N THR A 51 -26.30 -39.01 4.10
CA THR A 51 -25.50 -40.25 4.07
C THR A 51 -26.39 -41.50 4.10
N LYS A 52 -27.52 -41.45 4.83
CA LYS A 52 -28.50 -42.54 4.90
C LYS A 52 -29.39 -42.61 3.66
N THR A 53 -29.55 -41.55 2.89
CA THR A 53 -30.40 -41.50 1.70
C THR A 53 -29.77 -42.27 0.55
N PRO A 54 -30.46 -43.29 -0.04
CA PRO A 54 -29.93 -44.10 -1.11
C PRO A 54 -29.50 -43.29 -2.35
N PRO A 55 -28.41 -43.66 -3.04
CA PRO A 55 -27.92 -42.91 -4.23
C PRO A 55 -28.95 -42.81 -5.38
N LYS A 56 -29.90 -43.70 -5.45
CA LYS A 56 -30.98 -43.70 -6.46
C LYS A 56 -32.00 -42.58 -6.21
N GLU A 57 -32.13 -42.13 -4.99
CA GLU A 57 -33.04 -41.04 -4.59
C GLU A 57 -32.40 -39.65 -4.85
N ARG A 58 -32.15 -39.37 -6.12
CA ARG A 58 -31.39 -38.18 -6.54
C ARG A 58 -32.02 -36.86 -6.08
N GLU A 59 -33.35 -36.75 -6.12
CA GLU A 59 -34.09 -35.58 -5.71
C GLU A 59 -33.92 -35.30 -4.21
N ASN A 60 -34.18 -36.31 -3.37
CA ASN A 60 -34.02 -36.18 -1.90
C ASN A 60 -32.57 -35.86 -1.51
N ARG A 61 -31.59 -36.52 -2.17
CA ARG A 61 -30.18 -36.18 -1.97
C ARG A 61 -29.85 -34.74 -2.38
N GLY A 62 -30.45 -34.28 -3.46
CA GLY A 62 -30.27 -32.88 -3.91
C GLY A 62 -30.83 -31.89 -2.91
N LYS A 63 -32.05 -32.12 -2.39
CA LYS A 63 -32.67 -31.25 -1.36
C LYS A 63 -31.84 -31.21 -0.07
N LEU A 64 -31.34 -32.35 0.39
CA LEU A 64 -30.47 -32.42 1.57
C LEU A 64 -29.13 -31.74 1.33
N ALA A 65 -28.51 -31.96 0.14
CA ALA A 65 -27.29 -31.28 -0.23
C ALA A 65 -27.44 -29.73 -0.22
N LEU A 66 -28.59 -29.24 -0.70
CA LEU A 66 -28.89 -27.81 -0.69
C LEU A 66 -29.01 -27.25 0.73
N LYS A 67 -29.72 -27.95 1.61
CA LYS A 67 -29.81 -27.55 3.04
C LYS A 67 -28.43 -27.54 3.72
N MET A 68 -27.62 -28.56 3.49
CA MET A 68 -26.23 -28.61 3.97
C MET A 68 -25.41 -27.43 3.41
N ALA A 69 -25.54 -27.13 2.12
CA ALA A 69 -24.80 -26.05 1.47
C ALA A 69 -25.10 -24.70 2.10
N ARG A 70 -26.38 -24.41 2.31
CA ARG A 70 -26.84 -23.16 2.95
C ARG A 70 -26.30 -23.04 4.40
N CYS A 71 -26.35 -24.12 5.18
CA CYS A 71 -25.78 -24.14 6.54
C CYS A 71 -24.26 -23.94 6.52
N TYR A 72 -23.52 -24.70 5.68
CA TYR A 72 -22.07 -24.56 5.57
C TYR A 72 -21.65 -23.17 5.10
N ASN A 73 -22.43 -22.52 4.24
CA ASN A 73 -22.19 -21.13 3.83
C ASN A 73 -22.30 -20.17 5.03
N LYS A 74 -23.34 -20.34 5.86
CA LYS A 74 -23.55 -19.48 7.04
C LYS A 74 -22.45 -19.62 8.11
N ILE A 75 -21.80 -20.77 8.21
CA ILE A 75 -20.70 -21.01 9.17
C ILE A 75 -19.31 -20.93 8.53
N ASN A 76 -19.20 -20.30 7.38
CA ASN A 76 -17.91 -20.06 6.70
C ASN A 76 -17.12 -21.33 6.32
N ALA A 77 -17.76 -22.48 6.27
CA ALA A 77 -17.15 -23.74 5.86
C ALA A 77 -17.08 -23.86 4.33
N THR A 78 -16.37 -22.91 3.67
CA THR A 78 -16.38 -22.67 2.22
C THR A 78 -16.16 -23.93 1.38
N PRO A 79 -15.14 -24.79 1.58
CA PRO A 79 -14.96 -25.99 0.78
C PRO A 79 -16.12 -26.98 0.89
N LYS A 80 -16.72 -27.10 2.09
CA LYS A 80 -17.89 -27.98 2.33
C LYS A 80 -19.13 -27.42 1.64
N ALA A 81 -19.35 -26.10 1.71
CA ALA A 81 -20.45 -25.42 1.04
C ALA A 81 -20.37 -25.57 -0.47
N VAL A 82 -19.20 -25.32 -1.08
CA VAL A 82 -18.95 -25.48 -2.53
C VAL A 82 -19.29 -26.91 -2.99
N ASN A 83 -18.82 -27.94 -2.27
CA ASN A 83 -19.10 -29.33 -2.61
C ASN A 83 -20.59 -29.69 -2.47
N ALA A 84 -21.26 -29.18 -1.45
CA ALA A 84 -22.67 -29.42 -1.23
C ALA A 84 -23.56 -28.72 -2.29
N TYR A 85 -23.25 -27.46 -2.63
CA TYR A 85 -23.93 -26.74 -3.73
C TYR A 85 -23.71 -27.45 -5.09
N ARG A 86 -22.49 -27.90 -5.38
CA ARG A 86 -22.18 -28.67 -6.61
C ARG A 86 -23.06 -29.92 -6.74
N ASN A 87 -23.31 -30.61 -5.62
CA ASN A 87 -24.23 -31.76 -5.60
C ASN A 87 -25.71 -31.32 -5.79
N ALA A 88 -26.14 -30.25 -5.11
CA ALA A 88 -27.51 -29.73 -5.26
C ALA A 88 -27.80 -29.31 -6.71
N ILE A 89 -26.85 -28.59 -7.36
CA ILE A 89 -26.92 -28.19 -8.77
C ILE A 89 -26.99 -29.39 -9.71
N ARG A 90 -26.15 -30.40 -9.46
CA ARG A 90 -26.16 -31.66 -10.25
C ARG A 90 -27.51 -32.34 -10.22
N TYR A 91 -28.26 -32.25 -9.15
CA TYR A 91 -29.57 -32.83 -8.97
C TYR A 91 -30.73 -31.85 -9.25
N ASN A 92 -30.46 -30.72 -9.89
CA ASN A 92 -31.44 -29.68 -10.24
C ASN A 92 -32.28 -29.18 -9.06
N GLN A 93 -31.69 -29.03 -7.87
CA GLN A 93 -32.40 -28.54 -6.69
C GLN A 93 -32.03 -27.10 -6.30
N ALA A 94 -31.09 -26.46 -7.00
CA ALA A 94 -30.62 -25.11 -6.73
C ALA A 94 -31.41 -24.06 -7.53
N SER A 95 -31.92 -23.02 -6.85
CA SER A 95 -32.50 -21.83 -7.46
C SER A 95 -31.42 -20.92 -8.07
N LEU A 96 -31.80 -19.82 -8.70
CA LEU A 96 -30.85 -18.80 -9.18
C LEU A 96 -30.10 -18.14 -8.02
N ASP A 97 -30.76 -17.87 -6.90
CA ASP A 97 -30.13 -17.33 -5.69
C ASP A 97 -29.11 -18.33 -5.08
N ASP A 98 -29.43 -19.62 -5.09
CA ASP A 98 -28.48 -20.67 -4.67
C ASP A 98 -27.28 -20.75 -5.61
N ARG A 99 -27.47 -20.56 -6.90
CA ARG A 99 -26.38 -20.49 -7.88
C ARG A 99 -25.54 -19.23 -7.69
N LEU A 100 -26.17 -18.09 -7.34
CA LEU A 100 -25.45 -16.87 -6.99
C LEU A 100 -24.59 -17.09 -5.75
N ALA A 101 -25.14 -17.70 -4.69
CA ALA A 101 -24.38 -18.06 -3.50
C ALA A 101 -23.22 -19.02 -3.82
N TYR A 102 -23.46 -20.01 -4.70
CA TYR A 102 -22.42 -20.93 -5.17
C TYR A 102 -21.31 -20.20 -5.93
N ALA A 103 -21.66 -19.32 -6.86
CA ALA A 103 -20.68 -18.55 -7.64
C ALA A 103 -19.81 -17.64 -6.74
N ARG A 104 -20.40 -17.00 -5.73
CA ARG A 104 -19.67 -16.21 -4.71
C ARG A 104 -18.73 -17.09 -3.88
N LEU A 105 -19.16 -18.29 -3.50
CA LEU A 105 -18.29 -19.24 -2.79
C LEU A 105 -17.15 -19.77 -3.66
N LEU A 106 -17.33 -19.88 -4.97
CA LEU A 106 -16.23 -20.22 -5.90
C LEU A 106 -15.17 -19.10 -5.94
N LEU A 107 -15.59 -17.81 -5.92
CA LEU A 107 -14.65 -16.69 -5.76
C LEU A 107 -13.85 -16.83 -4.47
N LYS A 108 -14.56 -16.98 -3.35
CA LYS A 108 -13.97 -17.14 -2.02
C LYS A 108 -13.06 -18.36 -1.88
N ASN A 109 -13.28 -19.41 -2.69
CA ASN A 109 -12.44 -20.58 -2.75
C ASN A 109 -11.26 -20.44 -3.75
N GLY A 110 -11.14 -19.31 -4.43
CA GLY A 110 -10.10 -19.05 -5.44
C GLY A 110 -10.32 -19.76 -6.78
N GLU A 111 -11.51 -20.34 -7.01
CA GLU A 111 -11.88 -21.03 -8.24
C GLU A 111 -12.37 -20.04 -9.32
N TYR A 112 -11.57 -19.00 -9.62
CA TYR A 112 -11.97 -17.85 -10.45
C TYR A 112 -12.52 -18.20 -11.83
N LYS A 113 -11.91 -19.17 -12.54
CA LYS A 113 -12.39 -19.58 -13.86
C LYS A 113 -13.78 -20.19 -13.81
N GLN A 114 -14.07 -20.96 -12.77
CA GLN A 114 -15.38 -21.57 -12.60
C GLN A 114 -16.41 -20.54 -12.12
N ALA A 115 -16.00 -19.65 -11.23
CA ALA A 115 -16.80 -18.50 -10.78
C ALA A 115 -17.23 -17.62 -11.97
N GLU A 116 -16.28 -17.25 -12.85
CA GLU A 116 -16.57 -16.47 -14.06
C GLU A 116 -17.64 -17.13 -14.94
N LYS A 117 -17.56 -18.44 -15.17
CA LYS A 117 -18.54 -19.20 -15.94
C LYS A 117 -19.94 -19.15 -15.29
N GLU A 118 -20.02 -19.38 -13.97
CA GLU A 118 -21.31 -19.35 -13.25
C GLU A 118 -21.89 -17.92 -13.21
N PHE A 119 -21.07 -16.88 -12.95
CA PHE A 119 -21.52 -15.50 -12.97
C PHE A 119 -21.99 -15.06 -14.35
N LYS A 120 -21.33 -15.47 -15.42
CA LYS A 120 -21.78 -15.18 -16.78
C LYS A 120 -23.19 -15.71 -17.04
N ASN A 121 -23.44 -16.97 -16.67
CA ASN A 121 -24.78 -17.56 -16.78
C ASN A 121 -25.83 -16.82 -15.92
N LEU A 122 -25.42 -16.33 -14.75
CA LEU A 122 -26.29 -15.55 -13.85
C LEU A 122 -26.61 -14.16 -14.41
N VAL A 123 -25.63 -13.46 -14.96
CA VAL A 123 -25.85 -12.16 -15.61
C VAL A 123 -26.77 -12.31 -16.83
N ASP A 124 -26.62 -13.38 -17.62
CA ASP A 124 -27.52 -13.67 -18.73
C ASP A 124 -28.97 -13.95 -18.25
N SER A 125 -29.14 -14.54 -17.07
CA SER A 125 -30.46 -14.87 -16.49
C SER A 125 -31.06 -13.78 -15.62
N MET A 126 -30.23 -12.94 -15.01
CA MET A 126 -30.58 -11.86 -14.07
C MET A 126 -29.73 -10.60 -14.39
N PRO A 127 -29.95 -9.93 -15.52
CA PRO A 127 -29.08 -8.83 -15.99
C PRO A 127 -28.99 -7.66 -15.02
N ASP A 128 -30.02 -7.38 -14.23
CA ASP A 128 -30.08 -6.27 -13.29
C ASP A 128 -29.53 -6.61 -11.90
N ASN A 129 -29.07 -7.85 -11.69
CA ASN A 129 -28.54 -8.26 -10.40
C ASN A 129 -27.10 -7.74 -10.22
N ILE A 130 -26.94 -6.74 -9.36
CA ILE A 130 -25.66 -6.06 -9.10
C ILE A 130 -24.61 -7.04 -8.55
N LEU A 131 -24.99 -7.98 -7.67
CA LEU A 131 -24.06 -8.96 -7.12
C LEU A 131 -23.53 -9.94 -8.18
N ALA A 132 -24.37 -10.32 -9.16
CA ALA A 132 -23.93 -11.14 -10.29
C ALA A 132 -22.98 -10.36 -11.21
N GLN A 133 -23.29 -9.09 -11.51
CA GLN A 133 -22.44 -8.22 -12.32
C GLN A 133 -21.09 -7.96 -11.65
N ASN A 134 -21.08 -7.60 -10.36
CA ASN A 134 -19.86 -7.35 -9.60
C ASN A 134 -19.04 -8.63 -9.44
N GLY A 135 -19.69 -9.77 -9.19
CA GLY A 135 -19.04 -11.07 -9.11
C GLY A 135 -18.35 -11.50 -10.41
N LEU A 136 -18.98 -11.22 -11.56
CA LEU A 136 -18.35 -11.46 -12.87
C LEU A 136 -17.08 -10.63 -13.06
N LYS A 137 -17.14 -9.32 -12.75
CA LYS A 137 -16.00 -8.44 -12.81
C LYS A 137 -14.89 -8.89 -11.82
N SER A 138 -15.27 -9.28 -10.60
CA SER A 138 -14.36 -9.80 -9.59
C SER A 138 -13.60 -11.04 -10.09
N ALA A 139 -14.32 -12.01 -10.68
CA ALA A 139 -13.72 -13.24 -11.22
C ALA A 139 -12.69 -12.95 -12.32
N GLN A 140 -12.90 -11.91 -13.12
CA GLN A 140 -12.02 -11.47 -14.20
C GLN A 140 -10.81 -10.65 -13.69
N MET A 141 -11.01 -9.81 -12.67
CA MET A 141 -10.00 -8.86 -12.18
C MET A 141 -9.08 -9.49 -11.11
N ALA A 142 -9.60 -10.33 -10.22
CA ALA A 142 -8.86 -10.87 -9.09
C ALA A 142 -7.55 -11.60 -9.47
N PRO A 143 -7.48 -12.42 -10.53
CA PRO A 143 -6.22 -13.03 -10.97
C PRO A 143 -5.16 -12.00 -11.36
N ASN A 144 -5.56 -10.88 -11.96
CA ASN A 144 -4.67 -9.81 -12.37
C ASN A 144 -4.16 -9.03 -11.16
N TRP A 145 -5.02 -8.70 -10.18
CA TRP A 145 -4.61 -8.09 -8.92
C TRP A 145 -3.64 -8.97 -8.14
N LYS A 146 -3.91 -10.28 -8.09
CA LYS A 146 -3.01 -11.25 -7.43
C LYS A 146 -1.63 -11.29 -8.10
N LYS A 147 -1.58 -11.17 -9.43
CA LYS A 147 -0.33 -11.14 -10.19
C LYS A 147 0.41 -9.80 -10.06
N ALA A 148 -0.31 -8.68 -10.11
CA ALA A 148 0.28 -7.34 -10.01
C ALA A 148 0.84 -7.09 -8.62
N GLY A 149 0.14 -7.53 -7.58
CA GLY A 149 0.44 -7.21 -6.20
C GLY A 149 0.23 -5.74 -5.88
N SER A 150 0.41 -5.41 -4.61
CA SER A 150 0.48 -4.04 -4.10
C SER A 150 1.67 -3.92 -3.16
N ARG A 151 1.89 -2.73 -2.59
CA ARG A 151 2.99 -2.50 -1.64
C ARG A 151 2.75 -3.06 -0.24
N TYR A 152 1.53 -3.50 0.05
CA TYR A 152 1.23 -4.11 1.34
C TYR A 152 2.11 -5.34 1.60
N GLN A 153 2.70 -5.36 2.78
CA GLN A 153 3.43 -6.50 3.32
C GLN A 153 2.55 -7.12 4.41
N VAL A 154 2.18 -8.38 4.25
CA VAL A 154 1.23 -9.07 5.13
C VAL A 154 1.90 -10.29 5.74
N LYS A 155 1.79 -10.41 7.09
CA LYS A 155 2.38 -11.51 7.83
C LYS A 155 1.42 -12.01 8.91
N LYS A 156 1.24 -13.34 9.01
CA LYS A 156 0.47 -13.96 10.09
C LYS A 156 1.16 -13.74 11.43
N MET A 157 0.38 -13.42 12.46
CA MET A 157 0.87 -13.16 13.81
C MET A 157 0.78 -14.43 14.67
N ASP A 158 1.88 -15.20 14.70
CA ASP A 158 1.91 -16.47 15.42
C ASP A 158 1.67 -16.33 16.93
N VAL A 159 2.07 -15.19 17.51
CA VAL A 159 1.87 -14.90 18.95
C VAL A 159 0.40 -14.83 19.33
N PHE A 160 -0.45 -14.35 18.41
CA PHE A 160 -1.91 -14.24 18.63
C PHE A 160 -2.66 -15.50 18.16
N THR A 161 -2.02 -16.33 17.32
CA THR A 161 -2.67 -17.49 16.69
C THR A 161 -2.91 -18.63 17.68
N SER A 162 -4.15 -19.07 17.79
CA SER A 162 -4.56 -20.28 18.47
C SER A 162 -4.86 -21.43 17.50
N ARG A 163 -5.34 -22.56 18.01
CA ARG A 163 -5.87 -23.66 17.19
C ARG A 163 -7.33 -23.44 16.74
N ARG A 164 -7.93 -22.34 17.15
CA ARG A 164 -9.30 -21.90 16.87
C ARG A 164 -9.26 -20.54 16.16
N ALA A 165 -10.40 -19.86 16.11
CA ALA A 165 -10.47 -18.53 15.52
C ALA A 165 -9.93 -17.44 16.46
N ASP A 166 -9.20 -16.48 15.90
CA ASP A 166 -8.68 -15.28 16.54
C ASP A 166 -8.88 -14.11 15.55
N TYR A 167 -9.71 -13.11 15.87
CA TYR A 167 -10.15 -12.11 14.89
C TYR A 167 -10.54 -10.76 15.52
N SER A 168 -10.83 -9.78 14.67
CA SER A 168 -11.22 -8.40 15.01
C SER A 168 -10.25 -7.71 15.98
N PRO A 169 -8.97 -7.59 15.64
CA PRO A 169 -8.00 -6.90 16.48
C PRO A 169 -8.32 -5.41 16.57
N MET A 170 -8.14 -4.83 17.76
CA MET A 170 -8.26 -3.40 18.01
C MET A 170 -7.15 -2.94 18.94
N LEU A 171 -6.41 -1.92 18.50
CA LEU A 171 -5.32 -1.32 19.27
C LEU A 171 -5.82 -0.27 20.25
N LEU A 172 -5.17 -0.20 21.41
CA LEU A 172 -5.40 0.82 22.44
C LEU A 172 -4.06 1.22 23.05
N GLY A 173 -4.01 2.42 23.64
CA GLY A 173 -2.86 3.02 24.30
C GLY A 173 -2.22 4.13 23.46
N ASP A 174 -1.47 5.02 24.12
CA ASP A 174 -0.86 6.21 23.49
C ASP A 174 0.20 5.82 22.44
N GLU A 175 0.90 4.70 22.68
CA GLU A 175 1.89 4.13 21.75
C GLU A 175 1.40 2.83 21.09
N TYR A 176 0.08 2.55 21.13
CA TYR A 176 -0.53 1.34 20.56
C TYR A 176 0.10 0.06 21.12
N GLU A 177 0.37 0.06 22.41
CA GLU A 177 1.02 -1.02 23.14
C GLU A 177 0.07 -2.13 23.58
N GLN A 178 -1.25 -1.90 23.53
CA GLN A 178 -2.27 -2.89 23.87
C GLN A 178 -3.07 -3.30 22.63
N ILE A 179 -3.33 -4.59 22.47
CA ILE A 179 -4.19 -5.13 21.44
C ILE A 179 -5.27 -5.99 22.05
N TYR A 180 -6.52 -5.73 21.70
CA TYR A 180 -7.71 -6.47 22.08
C TYR A 180 -8.23 -7.21 20.85
N PHE A 181 -8.74 -8.43 21.02
CA PHE A 181 -9.30 -9.20 19.92
C PHE A 181 -10.22 -10.31 20.43
N THR A 182 -11.11 -10.79 19.57
CA THR A 182 -11.98 -11.91 19.85
C THR A 182 -11.25 -13.23 19.63
N SER A 183 -11.44 -14.20 20.53
CA SER A 183 -10.89 -15.54 20.36
C SER A 183 -11.84 -16.61 20.87
N THR A 184 -11.94 -17.72 20.11
CA THR A 184 -12.68 -18.93 20.50
C THR A 184 -11.73 -20.03 20.99
N ARG A 185 -10.53 -19.67 21.48
CA ARG A 185 -9.52 -20.59 21.99
C ARG A 185 -9.99 -21.37 23.20
N ASN A 186 -9.28 -22.42 23.60
CA ASN A 186 -9.70 -23.28 24.71
C ASN A 186 -9.81 -22.55 26.06
N ASP A 187 -9.05 -21.45 26.22
CA ASP A 187 -9.06 -20.63 27.44
C ASP A 187 -10.26 -19.64 27.48
N ALA A 188 -11.12 -19.59 26.43
CA ALA A 188 -12.38 -18.85 26.45
C ALA A 188 -13.38 -19.50 27.41
N GLN A 189 -14.33 -18.71 27.93
CA GLN A 189 -15.32 -19.16 28.90
C GLN A 189 -16.27 -20.23 28.32
N GLY A 190 -16.88 -21.01 29.21
CA GLY A 190 -17.82 -22.08 28.86
C GLY A 190 -17.12 -23.31 28.24
N ASP A 191 -17.72 -24.48 28.37
CA ASP A 191 -17.23 -25.75 27.82
C ASP A 191 -18.06 -26.25 26.64
N GLU A 192 -19.26 -25.71 26.45
CA GLU A 192 -20.17 -26.10 25.37
C GLU A 192 -19.77 -25.48 24.03
N LEU A 193 -19.96 -26.24 22.96
CA LEU A 193 -19.80 -25.76 21.62
C LEU A 193 -21.06 -25.08 21.12
N SER A 194 -20.93 -23.93 20.50
CA SER A 194 -22.04 -23.22 19.87
C SER A 194 -22.69 -24.07 18.78
N GLY A 195 -23.99 -24.26 18.83
CA GLY A 195 -24.77 -24.90 17.76
C GLY A 195 -24.74 -24.11 16.45
N ILE A 196 -24.38 -22.80 16.52
CA ILE A 196 -24.22 -21.93 15.34
C ILE A 196 -22.92 -22.26 14.59
N THR A 197 -21.79 -22.24 15.27
CA THR A 197 -20.45 -22.28 14.65
C THR A 197 -19.73 -23.63 14.83
N GLY A 198 -20.10 -24.40 15.86
CA GLY A 198 -19.39 -25.61 16.29
C GLY A 198 -18.05 -25.30 16.99
N THR A 199 -17.85 -24.06 17.44
CA THR A 199 -16.72 -23.62 18.27
C THR A 199 -17.20 -23.20 19.65
N LYS A 200 -16.30 -22.97 20.60
CA LYS A 200 -16.65 -22.32 21.87
C LYS A 200 -17.13 -20.89 21.61
N ALA A 201 -17.82 -20.30 22.56
CA ALA A 201 -18.14 -18.88 22.54
C ALA A 201 -16.85 -18.03 22.39
N GLY A 202 -16.97 -16.89 21.74
CA GLY A 202 -15.89 -15.94 21.60
C GLY A 202 -15.77 -15.04 22.80
N ASP A 203 -14.56 -14.88 23.33
CA ASP A 203 -14.24 -13.95 24.40
C ASP A 203 -13.29 -12.86 23.89
N ILE A 204 -13.27 -11.73 24.59
CA ILE A 204 -12.25 -10.70 24.36
C ILE A 204 -10.98 -11.09 25.11
N PHE A 205 -9.91 -11.20 24.34
CA PHE A 205 -8.53 -11.39 24.79
C PHE A 205 -7.71 -10.13 24.58
N TYR A 206 -6.68 -9.95 25.36
CA TYR A 206 -5.74 -8.86 25.19
C TYR A 206 -4.28 -9.35 25.26
N SER A 207 -3.39 -8.55 24.70
CA SER A 207 -1.93 -8.71 24.79
C SER A 207 -1.28 -7.33 24.84
N GLU A 208 -0.12 -7.25 25.50
CA GLU A 208 0.63 -6.01 25.65
C GLU A 208 2.04 -6.16 25.08
N LYS A 209 2.61 -5.05 24.59
CA LYS A 209 4.02 -4.98 24.22
C LYS A 209 4.87 -4.75 25.47
N ASP A 210 5.98 -5.46 25.57
CA ASP A 210 7.04 -5.17 26.53
C ASP A 210 7.88 -3.95 26.09
N ASP A 211 8.79 -3.50 26.94
CA ASP A 211 9.71 -2.36 26.67
C ASP A 211 10.59 -2.55 25.39
N LYS A 212 10.62 -3.77 24.85
CA LYS A 212 11.32 -4.10 23.59
C LYS A 212 10.38 -4.17 22.39
N GLY A 213 9.10 -3.84 22.58
CA GLY A 213 8.07 -3.88 21.54
C GLY A 213 7.60 -5.29 21.18
N LYS A 214 7.88 -6.31 22.01
CA LYS A 214 7.44 -7.69 21.80
C LYS A 214 6.11 -7.96 22.50
N TRP A 215 5.16 -8.50 21.76
CA TRP A 215 3.84 -8.88 22.27
C TRP A 215 3.91 -10.03 23.27
N SER A 216 3.18 -9.90 24.38
CA SER A 216 2.96 -10.94 25.39
C SER A 216 2.07 -12.07 24.84
N ARG A 217 2.01 -13.19 25.57
CA ARG A 217 0.99 -14.21 25.30
C ARG A 217 -0.39 -13.62 25.62
N PRO A 218 -1.40 -13.79 24.73
CA PRO A 218 -2.74 -13.29 24.97
C PRO A 218 -3.42 -13.93 26.18
N GLU A 219 -4.14 -13.10 26.94
CA GLU A 219 -4.89 -13.50 28.13
C GLU A 219 -6.34 -13.06 28.01
N ALA A 220 -7.28 -13.87 28.52
CA ALA A 220 -8.68 -13.50 28.62
C ALA A 220 -8.87 -12.37 29.64
N ILE A 221 -9.74 -11.41 29.35
CA ILE A 221 -10.06 -10.35 30.32
C ILE A 221 -10.83 -10.95 31.50
N ALA A 222 -10.25 -10.86 32.69
CA ALA A 222 -10.79 -11.47 33.92
C ALA A 222 -11.98 -10.71 34.55
N THR A 223 -12.29 -9.50 34.07
CA THR A 223 -13.40 -8.68 34.59
C THR A 223 -14.69 -8.98 33.84
N GLY A 224 -15.87 -8.63 34.37
CA GLY A 224 -17.19 -8.91 33.81
C GLY A 224 -17.48 -8.36 32.40
N LEU A 225 -16.46 -8.26 31.57
CA LEU A 225 -16.53 -7.95 30.15
C LEU A 225 -16.90 -9.19 29.33
N ASN A 226 -16.23 -10.32 29.60
CA ASN A 226 -16.59 -11.63 29.06
C ASN A 226 -17.71 -12.22 29.87
N THR A 227 -18.73 -12.79 29.23
CA THR A 227 -19.94 -13.36 29.85
C THR A 227 -20.18 -14.79 29.34
N ASP A 228 -21.34 -15.35 29.62
CA ASP A 228 -21.75 -16.66 29.06
C ASP A 228 -22.16 -16.55 27.55
N TYR A 229 -22.10 -15.37 26.95
CA TYR A 229 -22.43 -15.11 25.56
C TYR A 229 -21.18 -15.01 24.69
N ASP A 230 -21.36 -14.89 23.39
CA ASP A 230 -20.25 -14.56 22.46
C ASP A 230 -19.96 -13.05 22.51
N GLU A 231 -18.78 -12.65 22.94
CA GLU A 231 -18.28 -11.27 22.84
C GLU A 231 -17.29 -11.12 21.68
N GLY A 232 -17.42 -10.03 20.92
CA GLY A 232 -16.52 -9.80 19.79
C GLY A 232 -16.54 -8.39 19.21
N ALA A 233 -15.63 -8.15 18.27
CA ALA A 233 -15.51 -6.91 17.52
C ALA A 233 -15.72 -5.65 18.38
N CYS A 234 -14.67 -5.23 19.09
CA CYS A 234 -14.70 -4.04 19.94
C CYS A 234 -14.08 -2.81 19.27
N CYS A 235 -14.45 -1.63 19.75
CA CYS A 235 -13.77 -0.36 19.49
C CYS A 235 -13.73 0.48 20.77
N PHE A 236 -12.94 1.56 20.75
CA PHE A 236 -12.75 2.46 21.88
C PHE A 236 -13.12 3.89 21.52
N THR A 237 -13.54 4.68 22.52
CA THR A 237 -13.58 6.13 22.40
C THR A 237 -12.16 6.68 22.18
N PRO A 238 -12.00 7.87 21.54
CA PRO A 238 -10.68 8.47 21.32
C PRO A 238 -9.85 8.69 22.60
N ASP A 239 -10.50 8.87 23.75
CA ASP A 239 -9.83 8.99 25.06
C ASP A 239 -9.54 7.63 25.73
N GLY A 240 -9.91 6.53 25.09
CA GLY A 240 -9.68 5.17 25.57
C GLY A 240 -10.41 4.77 26.83
N LYS A 241 -11.46 5.52 27.26
CA LYS A 241 -12.17 5.27 28.53
C LYS A 241 -13.40 4.40 28.39
N GLU A 242 -13.98 4.34 27.20
CA GLU A 242 -15.14 3.50 26.92
C GLU A 242 -14.83 2.53 25.79
N MET A 243 -15.31 1.30 25.97
CA MET A 243 -15.29 0.24 24.95
C MET A 243 -16.72 -0.01 24.51
N TYR A 244 -16.91 -0.08 23.20
CA TYR A 244 -18.11 -0.60 22.56
C TYR A 244 -17.78 -1.95 21.97
N LEU A 245 -18.62 -2.96 22.19
CA LEU A 245 -18.37 -4.30 21.65
C LEU A 245 -19.67 -4.98 21.24
N THR A 246 -19.55 -5.95 20.35
CA THR A 246 -20.63 -6.82 19.92
C THR A 246 -20.82 -7.94 20.94
N GLN A 247 -22.07 -8.21 21.33
CA GLN A 247 -22.44 -9.36 22.15
C GLN A 247 -23.57 -10.14 21.47
N CYS A 248 -23.36 -11.45 21.24
CA CYS A 248 -24.39 -12.32 20.67
C CYS A 248 -25.19 -13.01 21.76
N VAL A 249 -26.37 -12.50 22.02
CA VAL A 249 -27.26 -13.05 23.01
C VAL A 249 -27.87 -14.38 22.53
N THR A 250 -27.94 -15.34 23.41
CA THR A 250 -28.53 -16.66 23.13
C THR A 250 -29.78 -16.87 23.96
N ASP A 251 -30.94 -17.03 23.30
CA ASP A 251 -32.18 -17.49 23.88
C ASP A 251 -32.57 -18.84 23.22
N PRO A 252 -32.76 -19.94 24.00
CA PRO A 252 -33.14 -21.22 23.41
C PRO A 252 -34.46 -21.23 22.65
N ALA A 253 -35.31 -20.25 22.87
CA ALA A 253 -36.63 -20.13 22.26
C ALA A 253 -36.67 -19.14 21.06
N SER A 254 -35.64 -18.34 20.87
CA SER A 254 -35.61 -17.27 19.90
C SER A 254 -34.41 -17.38 18.94
N PRO A 255 -34.50 -16.87 17.71
CA PRO A 255 -33.35 -16.74 16.83
C PRO A 255 -32.23 -15.93 17.48
N ARG A 256 -30.98 -16.30 17.19
CA ARG A 256 -29.80 -15.59 17.68
C ARG A 256 -29.66 -14.21 16.97
N PHE A 257 -29.35 -13.19 17.77
CA PHE A 257 -29.03 -11.85 17.27
C PHE A 257 -27.87 -11.24 18.04
N ALA A 258 -27.22 -10.25 17.45
CA ALA A 258 -26.17 -9.48 18.09
C ALA A 258 -26.70 -8.12 18.56
N GLN A 259 -26.18 -7.63 19.67
CA GLN A 259 -26.41 -6.30 20.22
C GLN A 259 -25.08 -5.63 20.52
N ILE A 260 -25.07 -4.29 20.57
CA ILE A 260 -23.91 -3.54 21.05
C ILE A 260 -24.05 -3.29 22.53
N VAL A 261 -22.98 -3.59 23.26
CA VAL A 261 -22.86 -3.29 24.67
C VAL A 261 -21.66 -2.37 24.92
N THR A 262 -21.66 -1.65 26.02
CA THR A 262 -20.59 -0.73 26.42
C THR A 262 -19.98 -1.15 27.74
N SER A 263 -18.70 -0.83 27.92
CA SER A 263 -18.00 -0.96 29.19
C SER A 263 -17.13 0.26 29.43
N SER A 264 -17.17 0.85 30.61
CA SER A 264 -16.29 1.96 30.99
C SER A 264 -15.10 1.42 31.78
N ARG A 265 -13.95 2.06 31.61
CA ARG A 265 -12.71 1.74 32.32
C ARG A 265 -12.47 2.74 33.45
N SER A 266 -12.25 2.23 34.68
CA SER A 266 -11.66 3.01 35.75
C SER A 266 -10.29 2.42 36.08
N ASP A 267 -9.26 3.25 36.13
CA ASP A 267 -7.87 2.85 36.17
C ASP A 267 -7.49 1.92 34.99
N ALA A 268 -7.02 0.69 35.24
CA ALA A 268 -6.66 -0.28 34.23
C ALA A 268 -7.72 -1.35 33.95
N ALA A 269 -8.86 -1.35 34.71
CA ALA A 269 -9.85 -2.42 34.67
C ALA A 269 -11.14 -2.00 33.96
N TRP A 270 -11.64 -2.84 33.06
CA TRP A 270 -12.94 -2.70 32.42
C TRP A 270 -14.07 -3.11 33.35
N GLY A 271 -15.14 -2.32 33.38
CA GLY A 271 -16.34 -2.62 34.16
C GLY A 271 -17.23 -3.69 33.52
N LYS A 272 -18.38 -3.95 34.16
CA LYS A 272 -19.40 -4.83 33.58
C LYS A 272 -20.02 -4.20 32.34
N VAL A 273 -20.33 -5.04 31.35
CA VAL A 273 -21.03 -4.61 30.14
C VAL A 273 -22.45 -4.11 30.42
N GLN A 274 -22.84 -3.08 29.66
CA GLN A 274 -24.20 -2.51 29.70
C GLN A 274 -24.75 -2.47 28.28
N LYS A 275 -26.02 -2.90 28.11
CA LYS A 275 -26.66 -2.85 26.79
C LYS A 275 -26.81 -1.41 26.34
N LEU A 276 -26.47 -1.15 25.09
CA LEU A 276 -26.69 0.13 24.41
C LEU A 276 -27.97 0.04 23.57
N GLU A 277 -28.96 0.86 23.89
CA GLU A 277 -30.20 0.94 23.10
C GLU A 277 -30.00 1.97 21.98
N ILE A 278 -29.81 1.47 20.73
CA ILE A 278 -29.60 2.31 19.55
C ILE A 278 -30.95 2.68 18.92
N THR A 279 -31.87 1.71 18.83
CA THR A 279 -33.23 1.89 18.33
C THR A 279 -34.22 1.09 19.20
N GLN A 280 -35.52 1.23 18.91
CA GLN A 280 -36.56 0.40 19.52
C GLN A 280 -36.75 -0.97 18.83
N ASP A 281 -36.07 -1.19 17.70
CA ASP A 281 -36.08 -2.48 16.99
C ASP A 281 -35.20 -3.50 17.75
N THR A 282 -35.81 -4.55 18.26
CA THR A 282 -35.14 -5.62 19.01
C THR A 282 -34.96 -6.90 18.20
N LEU A 283 -35.35 -6.91 16.93
CA LEU A 283 -35.31 -8.09 16.07
C LEU A 283 -34.11 -8.09 15.11
N SER A 284 -33.57 -6.90 14.83
CA SER A 284 -32.41 -6.75 13.97
C SER A 284 -31.10 -6.93 14.73
N THR A 285 -30.06 -7.28 14.02
CA THR A 285 -28.69 -7.40 14.50
C THR A 285 -28.02 -6.01 14.56
N TYR A 286 -27.33 -5.73 15.66
CA TYR A 286 -26.47 -4.56 15.84
C TYR A 286 -25.07 -5.03 16.21
N ALA A 287 -24.09 -4.80 15.36
CA ALA A 287 -22.75 -5.37 15.51
C ALA A 287 -21.63 -4.45 15.01
N HIS A 288 -20.41 -4.85 15.23
CA HIS A 288 -19.17 -4.23 14.72
C HIS A 288 -19.13 -2.71 14.92
N PRO A 289 -19.16 -2.23 16.18
CA PRO A 289 -19.14 -0.80 16.47
C PRO A 289 -17.81 -0.16 16.07
N ALA A 290 -17.86 1.10 15.62
CA ALA A 290 -16.69 1.94 15.39
C ALA A 290 -17.01 3.40 15.76
N ILE A 291 -16.11 4.06 16.47
CA ILE A 291 -16.26 5.47 16.83
C ILE A 291 -15.48 6.33 15.83
N SER A 292 -16.10 7.43 15.38
CA SER A 292 -15.41 8.40 14.52
C SER A 292 -14.24 9.06 15.26
N PRO A 293 -13.18 9.56 14.56
CA PRO A 293 -12.01 10.17 15.20
C PRO A 293 -12.30 11.39 16.10
N ASP A 294 -13.39 12.11 15.82
CA ASP A 294 -13.87 13.23 16.64
C ASP A 294 -14.70 12.80 17.84
N GLY A 295 -15.06 11.52 17.95
CA GLY A 295 -15.89 10.97 19.02
C GLY A 295 -17.38 11.31 18.90
N GLU A 296 -17.82 11.96 17.82
CA GLU A 296 -19.21 12.43 17.67
C GLU A 296 -20.17 11.38 17.10
N TRP A 297 -19.65 10.33 16.44
CA TRP A 297 -20.48 9.34 15.75
C TRP A 297 -20.10 7.91 16.14
N LEU A 298 -21.13 7.13 16.44
CA LEU A 298 -21.03 5.66 16.50
C LEU A 298 -21.50 5.09 15.16
N TYR A 299 -20.59 4.40 14.47
CA TYR A 299 -20.89 3.59 13.30
C TYR A 299 -21.09 2.15 13.75
N PHE A 300 -22.01 1.46 13.09
CA PHE A 300 -22.33 0.06 13.40
C PHE A 300 -22.90 -0.64 12.18
N VAL A 301 -23.01 -1.94 12.28
CA VAL A 301 -23.53 -2.81 11.22
C VAL A 301 -24.89 -3.34 11.64
N SER A 302 -25.86 -3.32 10.73
CA SER A 302 -27.21 -3.84 11.00
C SER A 302 -27.91 -4.30 9.74
N ASP A 303 -28.76 -5.32 9.89
CA ASP A 303 -29.73 -5.81 8.89
C ASP A 303 -31.12 -5.21 9.08
N MET A 304 -31.25 -4.10 9.82
CA MET A 304 -32.52 -3.45 10.09
C MET A 304 -33.21 -2.94 8.82
N PRO A 305 -34.55 -2.86 8.81
CA PRO A 305 -35.32 -2.38 7.66
C PRO A 305 -34.89 -1.00 7.17
N GLY A 306 -34.84 -0.83 5.85
CA GLY A 306 -34.39 0.42 5.21
C GLY A 306 -32.95 0.41 4.74
N GLY A 307 -32.24 -0.72 4.89
CA GLY A 307 -30.95 -0.96 4.31
C GLY A 307 -30.97 -1.22 2.80
N MET A 308 -29.79 -1.41 2.21
CA MET A 308 -29.59 -1.67 0.79
C MET A 308 -29.37 -3.16 0.47
N GLY A 309 -28.88 -3.92 1.46
CA GLY A 309 -28.48 -5.31 1.25
C GLY A 309 -28.75 -6.23 2.41
N GLY A 310 -27.77 -7.06 2.76
CA GLY A 310 -27.78 -7.89 3.93
C GLY A 310 -27.43 -7.08 5.17
N TYR A 311 -26.16 -7.02 5.50
CA TYR A 311 -25.66 -6.14 6.56
C TYR A 311 -25.15 -4.84 5.95
N ASP A 312 -25.71 -3.72 6.38
CA ASP A 312 -25.31 -2.38 5.97
C ASP A 312 -24.54 -1.68 7.11
N ILE A 313 -23.69 -0.69 6.75
CA ILE A 313 -23.10 0.24 7.71
C ILE A 313 -24.06 1.40 7.92
N TRP A 314 -24.36 1.63 9.20
CA TRP A 314 -25.21 2.71 9.71
C TRP A 314 -24.39 3.57 10.67
N ARG A 315 -24.91 4.76 10.99
CA ARG A 315 -24.33 5.60 12.03
C ARG A 315 -25.41 6.28 12.87
N VAL A 316 -25.03 6.64 14.09
CA VAL A 316 -25.87 7.41 15.01
C VAL A 316 -24.98 8.46 15.68
N ARG A 317 -25.52 9.67 15.86
CA ARG A 317 -24.76 10.74 16.51
C ARG A 317 -24.76 10.53 18.04
N ILE A 318 -23.58 10.65 18.65
CA ILE A 318 -23.41 10.64 20.10
C ILE A 318 -23.59 12.07 20.60
N THR A 319 -24.54 12.27 21.52
CA THR A 319 -24.83 13.59 22.11
C THR A 319 -24.82 13.51 23.65
N PRO A 320 -24.64 14.62 24.37
CA PRO A 320 -24.71 14.61 25.83
C PRO A 320 -26.04 14.12 26.40
N SER A 321 -27.11 14.15 25.61
CA SER A 321 -28.45 13.70 26.00
C SER A 321 -28.74 12.25 25.59
N GLY A 322 -27.80 11.53 24.97
CA GLY A 322 -27.94 10.19 24.44
C GLY A 322 -27.71 10.09 22.94
N LEU A 323 -28.19 9.04 22.32
CA LEU A 323 -28.01 8.81 20.88
C LEU A 323 -29.06 9.59 20.06
N GLY A 324 -28.63 10.10 18.92
CA GLY A 324 -29.47 10.82 17.95
C GLY A 324 -30.26 9.91 17.03
N GLY A 325 -30.67 10.44 15.86
CA GLY A 325 -31.31 9.63 14.82
C GLY A 325 -30.30 8.73 14.10
N VAL A 326 -30.76 7.54 13.68
CA VAL A 326 -29.95 6.58 12.93
C VAL A 326 -29.98 6.88 11.44
N GLU A 327 -28.84 6.82 10.78
CA GLU A 327 -28.67 7.09 9.36
C GLU A 327 -27.99 5.89 8.67
N ASN A 328 -28.56 5.41 7.54
CA ASN A 328 -27.86 4.48 6.65
C ASN A 328 -26.82 5.25 5.82
N LEU A 329 -25.61 4.74 5.64
CA LEU A 329 -24.59 5.43 4.84
C LEU A 329 -24.89 5.43 3.35
N GLY A 330 -25.75 4.52 2.87
CA GLY A 330 -26.15 4.43 1.48
C GLY A 330 -25.00 4.15 0.50
N SER A 331 -25.29 4.28 -0.78
CA SER A 331 -24.28 4.20 -1.84
C SER A 331 -23.37 5.45 -1.81
N PRO A 332 -22.06 5.31 -2.07
CA PRO A 332 -21.39 4.13 -2.63
C PRO A 332 -20.82 3.16 -1.56
N ILE A 333 -21.07 3.36 -0.27
CA ILE A 333 -20.52 2.48 0.77
C ILE A 333 -21.32 1.18 0.81
N ASN A 334 -22.63 1.24 1.05
CA ASN A 334 -23.49 0.09 1.15
C ASN A 334 -23.90 -0.43 -0.24
N THR A 335 -24.05 -1.75 -0.37
CA THR A 335 -24.39 -2.49 -1.58
C THR A 335 -25.52 -3.49 -1.29
N PRO A 336 -26.01 -4.24 -2.28
CA PRO A 336 -26.89 -5.40 -2.01
C PRO A 336 -26.20 -6.58 -1.31
N GLY A 337 -24.89 -6.50 -1.01
CA GLY A 337 -24.14 -7.49 -0.25
C GLY A 337 -24.16 -7.23 1.25
N ASP A 338 -23.06 -7.56 1.90
CA ASP A 338 -22.81 -7.28 3.32
C ASP A 338 -21.62 -6.30 3.43
N GLU A 339 -21.80 -5.22 4.18
CA GLU A 339 -20.75 -4.27 4.56
C GLU A 339 -20.54 -4.35 6.07
N MET A 340 -19.31 -4.66 6.48
CA MET A 340 -19.01 -5.05 7.86
C MET A 340 -17.69 -4.45 8.35
N PHE A 341 -17.48 -4.47 9.66
CA PHE A 341 -16.23 -4.09 10.33
C PHE A 341 -15.71 -2.69 9.96
N PRO A 342 -16.55 -1.64 10.12
CA PRO A 342 -16.07 -0.27 9.92
C PRO A 342 -14.95 0.07 10.91
N THR A 343 -13.96 0.83 10.46
CA THR A 343 -12.91 1.40 11.31
C THR A 343 -12.36 2.68 10.69
N PHE A 344 -11.85 3.58 11.51
CA PHE A 344 -11.35 4.88 11.05
C PHE A 344 -9.85 5.02 11.24
N ARG A 345 -9.23 5.76 10.34
CA ARG A 345 -7.93 6.37 10.60
C ARG A 345 -8.11 7.76 11.21
N PRO A 346 -7.07 8.31 11.89
CA PRO A 346 -7.13 9.66 12.45
C PRO A 346 -7.43 10.77 11.44
N ASN A 347 -7.13 10.56 10.14
CA ASN A 347 -7.43 11.49 9.06
C ASN A 347 -8.89 11.44 8.54
N GLY A 348 -9.73 10.56 9.14
CA GLY A 348 -11.13 10.40 8.75
C GLY A 348 -11.39 9.38 7.65
N ASP A 349 -10.38 8.74 7.06
CA ASP A 349 -10.58 7.65 6.10
C ASP A 349 -11.33 6.49 6.79
N LEU A 350 -12.45 6.07 6.20
CA LEU A 350 -13.21 4.92 6.65
C LEU A 350 -12.73 3.65 5.93
N TYR A 351 -12.33 2.65 6.70
CA TYR A 351 -12.06 1.31 6.22
C TYR A 351 -13.21 0.40 6.60
N PHE A 352 -13.60 -0.48 5.71
CA PHE A 352 -14.68 -1.45 5.95
C PHE A 352 -14.46 -2.69 5.08
N SER A 353 -15.17 -3.76 5.37
CA SER A 353 -15.10 -5.00 4.59
C SER A 353 -16.43 -5.26 3.91
N SER A 354 -16.39 -5.66 2.65
CA SER A 354 -17.58 -5.95 1.86
C SER A 354 -17.42 -7.19 0.99
N ASN A 355 -18.54 -7.88 0.76
CA ASN A 355 -18.66 -8.95 -0.21
C ASN A 355 -19.59 -8.58 -1.39
N GLY A 356 -20.08 -7.35 -1.44
CA GLY A 356 -20.96 -6.83 -2.48
C GLY A 356 -20.27 -5.96 -3.52
N HIS A 357 -19.13 -5.38 -3.20
CA HIS A 357 -18.28 -4.64 -4.14
C HIS A 357 -17.48 -5.55 -5.06
N ILE A 358 -16.79 -4.97 -6.07
CA ILE A 358 -15.88 -5.70 -6.94
C ILE A 358 -14.60 -6.00 -6.16
N GLY A 359 -14.35 -7.27 -5.80
CA GLY A 359 -13.29 -7.71 -4.92
C GLY A 359 -12.53 -8.94 -5.40
N MET A 360 -11.81 -9.59 -4.50
CA MET A 360 -10.99 -10.76 -4.80
C MET A 360 -11.64 -12.08 -4.36
N GLY A 361 -12.57 -12.03 -3.40
CA GLY A 361 -13.05 -13.28 -2.83
C GLY A 361 -14.28 -13.20 -1.96
N GLY A 362 -14.09 -13.38 -0.66
CA GLY A 362 -15.13 -13.28 0.37
C GLY A 362 -15.39 -11.85 0.78
N LEU A 363 -15.16 -11.54 2.04
CA LEU A 363 -15.07 -10.16 2.50
C LEU A 363 -13.72 -9.59 2.06
N ASP A 364 -13.74 -8.50 1.33
CA ASP A 364 -12.56 -7.72 0.97
C ASP A 364 -12.58 -6.38 1.71
N ILE A 365 -11.42 -5.88 2.10
CA ILE A 365 -11.24 -4.58 2.74
C ILE A 365 -11.28 -3.49 1.67
N TYR A 366 -12.04 -2.41 1.94
CA TYR A 366 -12.15 -1.22 1.12
C TYR A 366 -11.82 0.02 1.92
N ILE A 367 -11.46 1.09 1.20
CA ILE A 367 -11.16 2.40 1.75
C ILE A 367 -12.16 3.39 1.17
N ALA A 368 -12.95 4.05 2.02
CA ALA A 368 -13.83 5.14 1.64
C ALA A 368 -13.20 6.48 2.05
N ARG A 369 -12.87 7.30 1.06
CA ARG A 369 -12.36 8.67 1.23
C ARG A 369 -13.36 9.67 0.73
N ILE A 370 -13.50 10.77 1.45
CA ILE A 370 -14.31 11.90 0.98
C ILE A 370 -13.51 12.66 -0.07
N ASP A 371 -14.05 12.75 -1.28
CA ASP A 371 -13.51 13.62 -2.33
C ASP A 371 -13.77 15.08 -1.96
N GLU A 372 -12.70 15.87 -1.82
CA GLU A 372 -12.79 17.27 -1.36
C GLU A 372 -13.65 18.17 -2.26
N LYS A 373 -13.75 17.85 -3.55
CA LYS A 373 -14.50 18.66 -4.52
C LYS A 373 -15.99 18.30 -4.55
N THR A 374 -16.30 17.01 -4.50
CA THR A 374 -17.69 16.52 -4.63
C THR A 374 -18.35 16.27 -3.28
N GLN A 375 -17.59 16.21 -2.19
CA GLN A 375 -18.03 15.82 -0.84
C GLN A 375 -18.71 14.43 -0.80
N GLN A 376 -18.38 13.56 -1.76
CA GLN A 376 -18.90 12.21 -1.86
C GLN A 376 -17.79 11.21 -1.53
N TYR A 377 -18.18 10.03 -1.03
CA TYR A 377 -17.24 8.95 -0.80
C TYR A 377 -16.76 8.34 -2.13
N LYS A 378 -15.45 8.20 -2.27
CA LYS A 378 -14.78 7.42 -3.30
C LYS A 378 -14.27 6.12 -2.68
N ILE A 379 -14.68 4.98 -3.25
CA ILE A 379 -14.28 3.65 -2.77
C ILE A 379 -13.06 3.16 -3.53
N GLU A 380 -12.06 2.70 -2.79
CA GLU A 380 -10.81 2.14 -3.30
C GLU A 380 -10.63 0.71 -2.79
N HIS A 381 -10.21 -0.19 -3.67
CA HIS A 381 -9.81 -1.55 -3.34
C HIS A 381 -8.27 -1.63 -3.27
N PRO A 382 -7.65 -1.91 -2.11
CA PRO A 382 -6.19 -1.82 -1.91
C PRO A 382 -5.40 -2.95 -2.57
N GLY A 383 -6.06 -3.98 -3.08
CA GLY A 383 -5.44 -5.07 -3.82
C GLY A 383 -4.78 -6.14 -2.96
N TYR A 384 -4.12 -7.09 -3.64
CA TYR A 384 -3.32 -8.16 -3.04
C TYR A 384 -1.96 -7.60 -2.59
N PRO A 385 -1.37 -8.00 -1.44
CA PRO A 385 -1.79 -9.08 -0.56
C PRO A 385 -2.67 -8.64 0.64
N LEU A 386 -3.10 -7.38 0.75
CA LEU A 386 -4.01 -7.01 1.83
C LEU A 386 -5.30 -7.81 1.71
N ASN A 387 -5.94 -7.77 0.55
CA ASN A 387 -7.07 -8.64 0.21
C ASN A 387 -6.58 -9.94 -0.45
N SER A 388 -7.35 -11.01 -0.26
CA SER A 388 -7.11 -12.35 -0.79
C SER A 388 -8.40 -12.95 -1.35
N GLU A 389 -8.38 -14.22 -1.75
CA GLU A 389 -9.58 -14.96 -2.09
C GLU A 389 -10.51 -15.23 -0.91
N ALA A 390 -9.99 -15.22 0.32
CA ALA A 390 -10.70 -15.54 1.56
C ALA A 390 -11.48 -14.34 2.12
N ASP A 391 -11.90 -14.38 3.39
CA ASP A 391 -12.39 -13.20 4.08
C ASP A 391 -11.22 -12.42 4.66
N ASP A 392 -11.21 -11.10 4.43
CA ASP A 392 -10.25 -10.15 4.94
C ASP A 392 -11.02 -8.98 5.59
N PHE A 393 -10.83 -8.75 6.90
CA PHE A 393 -11.70 -7.84 7.65
C PHE A 393 -11.08 -7.30 8.95
N GLY A 394 -11.74 -6.33 9.56
CA GLY A 394 -11.45 -5.84 10.90
C GLY A 394 -10.04 -5.26 11.03
N MET A 395 -9.73 -4.23 10.26
CA MET A 395 -8.46 -3.52 10.34
C MET A 395 -8.36 -2.65 11.59
N THR A 396 -7.15 -2.55 12.14
CA THR A 396 -6.77 -1.55 13.12
C THR A 396 -5.40 -0.99 12.78
N PHE A 397 -5.12 0.25 13.15
CA PHE A 397 -3.91 0.98 12.76
C PHE A 397 -3.10 1.42 13.97
N GLU A 398 -1.78 1.43 13.84
CA GLU A 398 -0.91 2.14 14.78
C GLU A 398 -0.98 3.66 14.49
N GLY A 399 -2.09 4.29 14.84
CA GLY A 399 -2.38 5.71 14.64
C GLY A 399 -2.22 6.19 13.20
N PRO A 400 -1.37 7.21 12.95
CA PRO A 400 -1.17 7.75 11.62
C PRO A 400 -0.30 6.85 10.72
N HIS A 401 0.34 5.80 11.26
CA HIS A 401 1.24 4.94 10.50
C HIS A 401 0.47 4.02 9.55
N ASN A 402 1.08 3.71 8.40
CA ASN A 402 0.52 2.80 7.40
C ASN A 402 0.78 1.33 7.75
N ARG A 403 0.62 0.97 9.01
CA ARG A 403 0.79 -0.38 9.55
C ARG A 403 -0.19 -0.65 10.67
N GLY A 404 -0.43 -1.93 10.93
CA GLY A 404 -1.37 -2.38 11.96
C GLY A 404 -1.70 -3.85 11.81
N PHE A 405 -2.94 -4.21 12.14
CA PHE A 405 -3.41 -5.59 12.13
C PHE A 405 -4.79 -5.70 11.46
N PHE A 406 -5.10 -6.91 11.00
CA PHE A 406 -6.41 -7.26 10.45
C PHE A 406 -6.66 -8.75 10.58
N SER A 407 -7.86 -9.20 10.27
CA SER A 407 -8.27 -10.60 10.34
C SER A 407 -8.38 -11.22 8.96
N SER A 408 -8.00 -12.50 8.85
CA SER A 408 -8.20 -13.26 7.63
C SER A 408 -8.25 -14.76 7.89
N ASN A 409 -9.10 -15.48 7.15
CA ASN A 409 -9.11 -16.95 7.13
C ASN A 409 -8.35 -17.55 5.94
N ARG A 410 -7.53 -16.75 5.28
CA ARG A 410 -6.67 -17.20 4.18
C ARG A 410 -5.81 -18.38 4.61
N LYS A 411 -5.74 -19.41 3.74
CA LYS A 411 -4.94 -20.63 3.95
C LYS A 411 -5.34 -21.47 5.18
N ASP A 412 -6.45 -21.19 5.86
CA ASP A 412 -6.99 -22.10 6.87
C ASP A 412 -8.07 -23.01 6.24
N GLY A 413 -7.75 -24.30 6.09
CA GLY A 413 -8.66 -25.26 5.46
C GLY A 413 -9.93 -25.56 6.29
N ARG A 414 -10.01 -25.08 7.55
CA ARG A 414 -11.17 -25.21 8.44
C ARG A 414 -12.08 -23.98 8.37
N GLY A 415 -11.56 -22.86 7.83
CA GLY A 415 -12.23 -21.58 7.76
C GLY A 415 -12.09 -20.73 9.02
N TYR A 416 -11.10 -21.01 9.88
CA TYR A 416 -10.84 -20.20 11.08
C TYR A 416 -10.09 -18.92 10.72
N ASP A 417 -10.52 -17.83 11.32
CA ASP A 417 -9.89 -16.52 11.17
C ASP A 417 -8.63 -16.41 12.04
N HIS A 418 -7.65 -15.69 11.55
CA HIS A 418 -6.41 -15.42 12.27
C HIS A 418 -6.00 -13.96 12.08
N ILE A 419 -5.24 -13.43 13.04
CA ILE A 419 -4.73 -12.07 12.99
C ILE A 419 -3.44 -12.02 12.16
N TYR A 420 -3.42 -11.07 11.24
CA TYR A 420 -2.28 -10.73 10.39
C TYR A 420 -1.83 -9.29 10.68
N SER A 421 -0.54 -9.05 10.66
CA SER A 421 -0.01 -7.69 10.57
C SER A 421 0.06 -7.25 9.11
N PHE A 422 -0.12 -5.97 8.89
CA PHE A 422 0.18 -5.35 7.61
C PHE A 422 1.13 -4.18 7.79
N ASN A 423 1.93 -3.91 6.76
CA ASN A 423 2.72 -2.69 6.58
C ASN A 423 2.59 -2.24 5.13
N ASN A 424 2.22 -0.98 4.92
CA ASN A 424 2.21 -0.36 3.60
C ASN A 424 3.25 0.76 3.57
N PRO A 425 4.51 0.48 3.18
CA PRO A 425 5.58 1.45 3.20
C PRO A 425 5.25 2.69 2.39
N GLU A 426 5.52 3.86 2.91
CA GLU A 426 5.40 5.10 2.15
C GLU A 426 6.43 5.13 1.03
N ILE A 427 6.01 5.62 -0.12
CA ILE A 427 6.95 5.96 -1.18
C ILE A 427 7.57 7.29 -0.83
N VAL A 428 8.85 7.25 -0.52
CA VAL A 428 9.64 8.45 -0.32
C VAL A 428 10.49 8.67 -1.56
N THR A 429 10.20 9.75 -2.28
CA THR A 429 11.04 10.20 -3.38
C THR A 429 11.87 11.36 -2.87
N THR A 430 13.19 11.25 -2.98
CA THR A 430 14.13 12.27 -2.52
C THR A 430 15.01 12.76 -3.65
N MET A 431 15.27 14.07 -3.64
CA MET A 431 16.31 14.71 -4.42
C MET A 431 17.51 14.92 -3.52
N LYS A 432 18.67 14.44 -3.95
CA LYS A 432 19.94 14.65 -3.28
C LYS A 432 20.93 15.25 -4.26
N GLY A 433 21.69 16.23 -3.85
CA GLY A 433 22.66 16.85 -4.73
C GLY A 433 23.87 17.37 -3.98
N TRP A 434 24.91 17.70 -4.77
CA TRP A 434 26.13 18.31 -4.28
C TRP A 434 26.46 19.56 -5.11
N VAL A 435 26.78 20.65 -4.41
CA VAL A 435 27.26 21.87 -4.99
C VAL A 435 28.74 22.02 -4.65
N TYR A 436 29.58 22.13 -5.67
CA TYR A 436 31.03 22.19 -5.51
C TYR A 436 31.66 23.06 -6.62
N GLU A 437 32.84 23.59 -6.36
CA GLU A 437 33.63 24.26 -7.39
C GLU A 437 34.05 23.23 -8.46
N LYS A 438 34.06 23.62 -9.73
CA LYS A 438 34.41 22.74 -10.85
C LYS A 438 35.75 22.01 -10.67
N ASP A 439 36.69 22.61 -9.91
CA ASP A 439 37.99 22.04 -9.56
C ASP A 439 37.95 21.06 -8.35
N GLY A 440 36.75 20.80 -7.75
CA GLY A 440 36.53 19.80 -6.74
C GLY A 440 36.49 20.31 -5.29
N TYR A 441 36.49 21.62 -5.07
CA TYR A 441 36.38 22.18 -3.71
C TYR A 441 34.92 22.31 -3.29
N GLU A 442 34.63 22.01 -2.01
CA GLU A 442 33.33 22.15 -1.40
C GLU A 442 32.93 23.64 -1.32
N LEU A 443 31.66 23.94 -1.53
CA LEU A 443 31.10 25.29 -1.46
C LEU A 443 30.02 25.39 -0.36
N PRO A 444 30.39 25.43 0.93
CA PRO A 444 29.43 25.42 2.04
C PRO A 444 28.57 26.69 2.12
N ALA A 445 28.97 27.77 1.44
CA ALA A 445 28.18 29.01 1.33
C ALA A 445 27.18 29.00 0.16
N ALA A 446 27.10 27.89 -0.59
CA ALA A 446 26.17 27.77 -1.70
C ALA A 446 24.73 27.64 -1.23
N GLN A 447 23.82 28.03 -2.10
CA GLN A 447 22.37 27.93 -1.91
C GLN A 447 21.75 27.22 -3.09
N VAL A 448 20.72 26.42 -2.81
CA VAL A 448 19.95 25.72 -3.83
C VAL A 448 18.51 26.23 -3.80
N MET A 449 18.00 26.60 -4.96
CA MET A 449 16.61 26.96 -5.19
C MET A 449 15.94 25.85 -5.99
N VAL A 450 14.81 25.36 -5.50
CA VAL A 450 14.01 24.32 -6.13
C VAL A 450 12.63 24.84 -6.42
N VAL A 451 12.20 24.74 -7.67
CA VAL A 451 10.85 25.16 -8.13
C VAL A 451 10.20 23.96 -8.81
N GLY A 452 8.99 23.61 -8.37
CA GLY A 452 8.16 22.56 -8.99
C GLY A 452 6.98 23.15 -9.76
N ASN A 453 6.50 22.42 -10.79
CA ASN A 453 5.30 22.80 -11.54
C ASN A 453 4.00 22.62 -10.73
N ASP A 454 4.09 22.00 -9.54
CA ASP A 454 3.03 21.89 -8.53
C ASP A 454 2.92 23.13 -7.62
N GLY A 455 3.74 24.17 -7.85
CA GLY A 455 3.84 25.34 -6.99
C GLY A 455 4.88 25.21 -5.87
N THR A 456 5.60 24.11 -5.79
CA THR A 456 6.71 23.96 -4.84
C THR A 456 7.76 25.04 -5.07
N TYR A 457 8.11 25.79 -4.02
CA TYR A 457 9.23 26.72 -3.99
C TYR A 457 10.02 26.49 -2.71
N ARG A 458 11.30 26.13 -2.83
CA ARG A 458 12.21 25.94 -1.70
C ARG A 458 13.55 26.62 -1.97
N LYS A 459 14.08 27.29 -0.97
CA LYS A 459 15.45 27.82 -0.97
C LYS A 459 16.16 27.27 0.27
N LEU A 460 17.24 26.54 0.09
CA LEU A 460 17.95 25.85 1.16
C LEU A 460 19.46 26.06 1.04
N PRO A 461 20.16 26.20 2.18
CA PRO A 461 21.62 26.14 2.21
C PRO A 461 22.08 24.70 2.00
N VAL A 462 23.28 24.54 1.50
CA VAL A 462 23.94 23.24 1.48
C VAL A 462 24.64 22.97 2.81
N LYS A 463 24.97 21.70 3.07
CA LYS A 463 25.78 21.28 4.22
C LYS A 463 27.25 21.66 4.01
N SER A 464 28.11 21.42 5.03
CA SER A 464 29.54 21.71 4.97
C SER A 464 30.29 20.97 3.85
N ASP A 465 29.79 19.80 3.45
CA ASP A 465 30.29 19.00 2.33
C ASP A 465 29.68 19.37 0.96
N GLY A 466 28.92 20.47 0.91
CA GLY A 466 28.22 20.93 -0.28
C GLY A 466 26.93 20.14 -0.60
N SER A 467 26.55 19.15 0.19
CA SER A 467 25.37 18.32 -0.07
C SER A 467 24.06 18.98 0.36
N PHE A 468 22.98 18.61 -0.29
CA PHE A 468 21.60 18.90 0.14
C PHE A 468 20.70 17.70 -0.14
N THR A 469 19.59 17.62 0.59
CA THR A 469 18.57 16.58 0.41
C THR A 469 17.19 17.22 0.63
N LEU A 470 16.25 16.90 -0.25
CA LEU A 470 14.88 17.40 -0.20
C LEU A 470 13.91 16.27 -0.57
N PRO A 471 12.85 16.00 0.23
CA PRO A 471 11.74 15.18 -0.23
C PRO A 471 11.02 15.89 -1.39
N ILE A 472 10.67 15.12 -2.42
CA ILE A 472 10.01 15.60 -3.65
C ILE A 472 8.80 14.73 -3.98
N HIS A 473 7.84 15.31 -4.69
CA HIS A 473 6.60 14.64 -5.06
C HIS A 473 6.72 13.91 -6.41
N PRO A 474 6.11 12.73 -6.55
CA PRO A 474 5.96 12.07 -7.86
C PRO A 474 5.15 12.94 -8.84
N GLU A 475 5.39 12.73 -10.14
CA GLU A 475 4.69 13.42 -11.24
C GLU A 475 4.87 14.94 -11.26
N VAL A 476 5.92 15.44 -10.60
CA VAL A 476 6.28 16.86 -10.59
C VAL A 476 7.60 17.05 -11.35
N ASP A 477 7.63 18.05 -12.23
CA ASP A 477 8.84 18.50 -12.89
C ASP A 477 9.50 19.61 -12.06
N TYR A 478 10.75 19.42 -11.68
CA TYR A 478 11.51 20.36 -10.87
C TYR A 478 12.60 21.06 -11.67
N LEU A 479 12.73 22.37 -11.47
CA LEU A 479 13.87 23.19 -11.85
C LEU A 479 14.71 23.44 -10.60
N VAL A 480 15.98 23.04 -10.62
CA VAL A 480 16.90 23.18 -9.50
C VAL A 480 18.07 24.08 -9.90
N MET A 481 18.28 25.15 -9.18
CA MET A 481 19.36 26.10 -9.44
C MET A 481 20.28 26.22 -8.23
N ALA A 482 21.56 25.96 -8.43
CA ALA A 482 22.60 26.19 -7.45
C ALA A 482 23.30 27.52 -7.69
N SER A 483 23.58 28.27 -6.64
CA SER A 483 24.25 29.56 -6.65
C SER A 483 25.22 29.71 -5.48
N CYS A 484 26.34 30.38 -5.71
CA CYS A 484 27.30 30.76 -4.67
C CYS A 484 27.96 32.08 -5.06
N LYS A 485 28.19 32.96 -4.07
CA LYS A 485 28.89 34.24 -4.32
C LYS A 485 30.28 33.98 -4.87
N GLY A 486 30.60 34.59 -5.99
CA GLY A 486 31.87 34.42 -6.70
C GLY A 486 31.89 33.29 -7.74
N PHE A 487 30.74 32.70 -8.02
CA PHE A 487 30.56 31.64 -8.99
C PHE A 487 29.39 31.93 -9.95
N LEU A 488 29.44 31.32 -11.13
CA LEU A 488 28.31 31.32 -12.04
C LEU A 488 27.23 30.35 -11.56
N ASN A 489 25.96 30.71 -11.74
CA ASN A 489 24.84 29.86 -11.42
C ASN A 489 24.84 28.63 -12.35
N HIS A 490 24.33 27.52 -11.83
CA HIS A 490 24.11 26.30 -12.59
C HIS A 490 22.72 25.76 -12.30
N LYS A 491 22.00 25.37 -13.35
CA LYS A 491 20.66 24.77 -13.20
C LYS A 491 20.59 23.38 -13.78
N GLU A 492 19.73 22.56 -13.21
CA GLU A 492 19.36 21.24 -13.68
C GLU A 492 17.83 21.10 -13.68
N GLU A 493 17.32 20.36 -14.65
CA GLU A 493 15.90 20.00 -14.73
C GLU A 493 15.74 18.54 -14.37
N LEU A 494 14.79 18.25 -13.48
CA LEU A 494 14.51 16.91 -13.02
C LEU A 494 13.04 16.58 -13.25
N ARG A 495 12.75 15.58 -14.06
CA ARG A 495 11.41 15.05 -14.28
C ARG A 495 11.21 13.80 -13.44
N ILE A 496 10.10 13.77 -12.70
CA ILE A 496 9.76 12.67 -11.83
C ILE A 496 8.56 11.94 -12.43
N ASP A 497 8.76 10.69 -12.80
CA ASP A 497 7.69 9.81 -13.23
C ASP A 497 6.85 9.36 -12.01
N SER A 498 5.68 8.73 -12.27
CA SER A 498 4.88 8.10 -11.22
C SER A 498 5.73 7.07 -10.47
N ALA A 499 5.95 7.32 -9.18
CA ALA A 499 6.80 6.46 -8.37
C ALA A 499 6.04 5.22 -7.88
N LYS A 500 6.51 4.03 -8.24
CA LYS A 500 6.05 2.75 -7.69
C LYS A 500 6.86 2.29 -6.48
N GLU A 501 8.05 2.84 -6.32
CA GLU A 501 9.04 2.51 -5.27
C GLU A 501 9.73 3.78 -4.78
N SER A 502 10.26 3.75 -3.56
CA SER A 502 11.10 4.84 -3.06
C SER A 502 12.34 4.99 -3.94
N LYS A 503 12.64 6.22 -4.35
CA LYS A 503 13.73 6.51 -5.28
C LYS A 503 14.50 7.76 -4.86
N GLU A 504 15.82 7.69 -4.94
CA GLU A 504 16.71 8.83 -4.77
C GLU A 504 17.18 9.32 -6.14
N TYR A 505 16.98 10.59 -6.43
CA TYR A 505 17.50 11.28 -7.62
C TYR A 505 18.72 12.08 -7.22
N VAL A 506 19.84 11.83 -7.91
CA VAL A 506 21.13 12.43 -7.60
C VAL A 506 21.49 13.50 -8.64
N LEU A 507 21.75 14.72 -8.18
CA LEU A 507 22.12 15.88 -9.00
C LEU A 507 23.51 16.38 -8.62
N GLN A 508 24.23 16.94 -9.60
CA GLN A 508 25.59 17.47 -9.45
C GLN A 508 25.66 18.90 -9.98
N PHE A 509 26.11 19.82 -9.14
CA PHE A 509 26.20 21.24 -9.47
C PHE A 509 27.67 21.74 -9.43
N PRO A 510 28.47 21.50 -10.48
CA PRO A 510 29.83 22.01 -10.57
C PRO A 510 29.79 23.50 -10.95
N LEU A 511 29.98 24.40 -9.99
CA LEU A 511 29.96 25.82 -10.21
C LEU A 511 31.32 26.31 -10.77
N ALA A 512 31.25 27.18 -11.79
CA ALA A 512 32.43 27.79 -12.41
C ALA A 512 32.78 29.12 -11.68
N SER A 513 34.03 29.25 -11.26
CA SER A 513 34.54 30.47 -10.61
C SER A 513 34.49 31.68 -11.56
N ILE A 514 34.12 32.85 -11.02
CA ILE A 514 34.24 34.13 -11.75
C ILE A 514 35.62 34.77 -11.60
N SER A 515 36.45 34.33 -10.67
CA SER A 515 37.75 34.92 -10.36
C SER A 515 38.94 34.17 -10.98
N ALA A 516 38.80 32.88 -11.27
CA ALA A 516 39.84 32.01 -11.80
C ALA A 516 39.47 31.46 -13.18
N PRO A 517 40.45 31.12 -14.05
CA PRO A 517 40.19 30.42 -15.29
C PRO A 517 39.59 29.04 -15.07
N VAL A 518 38.54 28.70 -15.81
CA VAL A 518 37.81 27.44 -15.73
C VAL A 518 38.10 26.59 -16.96
N LEU A 519 38.55 25.38 -16.75
CA LEU A 519 38.83 24.43 -17.83
C LEU A 519 37.53 24.03 -18.55
N ILE A 520 37.57 24.06 -19.88
CA ILE A 520 36.56 23.47 -20.73
C ILE A 520 37.02 22.06 -21.08
N ASP A 521 36.44 21.05 -20.41
CA ASP A 521 36.82 19.65 -20.62
C ASP A 521 36.49 19.20 -22.06
N ASN A 522 37.27 18.26 -22.57
CA ASN A 522 37.01 17.57 -23.83
C ASN A 522 37.01 18.47 -25.08
N ILE A 523 37.77 19.57 -25.07
CA ILE A 523 38.03 20.33 -26.31
C ILE A 523 39.24 19.72 -27.03
N PHE A 524 39.01 19.14 -28.19
CA PHE A 524 40.00 18.47 -29.01
C PHE A 524 40.14 19.20 -30.37
N TYR A 525 41.37 19.27 -30.86
CA TYR A 525 41.69 19.77 -32.17
C TYR A 525 42.49 18.71 -32.92
N ASP A 526 42.37 18.65 -34.22
CA ASP A 526 43.29 17.87 -35.05
C ASP A 526 44.74 18.34 -34.85
N PHE A 527 45.67 17.44 -35.08
CA PHE A 527 47.10 17.79 -34.99
C PHE A 527 47.40 18.99 -35.87
N ASP A 528 48.04 19.99 -35.26
CA ASP A 528 48.43 21.27 -35.91
C ASP A 528 47.26 22.07 -36.53
N LYS A 529 46.03 21.80 -36.14
CA LYS A 529 44.83 22.50 -36.63
C LYS A 529 44.10 23.23 -35.50
N ALA A 530 43.24 24.15 -35.90
CA ALA A 530 42.30 24.86 -35.05
C ALA A 530 40.85 24.41 -35.26
N THR A 531 40.61 23.42 -36.12
CA THR A 531 39.29 22.88 -36.38
C THR A 531 38.81 22.05 -35.20
N LEU A 532 37.62 22.35 -34.70
CA LEU A 532 36.98 21.62 -33.61
C LEU A 532 36.53 20.23 -34.07
N THR A 533 36.75 19.22 -33.25
CA THR A 533 36.27 17.87 -33.55
C THR A 533 34.80 17.71 -33.12
N PRO A 534 34.04 16.72 -33.65
CA PRO A 534 32.67 16.46 -33.21
C PRO A 534 32.55 16.18 -31.72
N ALA A 535 33.57 15.60 -31.08
CA ALA A 535 33.59 15.38 -29.65
C ALA A 535 33.66 16.69 -28.83
N SER A 536 34.21 17.77 -29.40
CA SER A 536 34.27 19.09 -28.76
C SER A 536 32.93 19.82 -28.75
N THR A 537 32.01 19.51 -29.67
CA THR A 537 30.73 20.21 -29.79
C THR A 537 29.89 20.01 -28.56
N GLN A 538 29.81 18.78 -27.99
CA GLN A 538 29.06 18.49 -26.77
C GLN A 538 29.56 19.30 -25.55
N ALA A 539 30.87 19.50 -25.43
CA ALA A 539 31.45 20.32 -24.36
C ALA A 539 31.11 21.81 -24.55
N LEU A 540 31.13 22.27 -25.82
CA LEU A 540 30.79 23.65 -26.18
C LEU A 540 29.30 23.93 -26.02
N ASP A 541 28.41 22.98 -26.27
CA ASP A 541 26.97 23.10 -25.99
C ASP A 541 26.68 23.34 -24.53
N LYS A 542 27.41 22.67 -23.64
CA LYS A 542 27.34 22.93 -22.19
C LYS A 542 27.79 24.35 -21.83
N LEU A 543 28.83 24.86 -22.50
CA LEU A 543 29.27 26.24 -22.32
C LEU A 543 28.25 27.24 -22.85
N VAL A 544 27.63 26.95 -23.99
CA VAL A 544 26.52 27.76 -24.55
C VAL A 544 25.37 27.85 -23.53
N ALA A 545 24.95 26.71 -22.96
CA ALA A 545 23.93 26.68 -21.94
C ALA A 545 24.31 27.53 -20.72
N LEU A 546 25.52 27.36 -20.18
CA LEU A 546 26.03 28.12 -19.05
C LEU A 546 26.03 29.63 -19.31
N LEU A 547 26.43 30.06 -20.50
CA LEU A 547 26.46 31.48 -20.90
C LEU A 547 25.06 32.06 -21.14
N LYS A 548 24.09 31.23 -21.56
CA LYS A 548 22.68 31.63 -21.66
C LYS A 548 22.05 31.81 -20.29
N GLU A 549 22.34 30.93 -19.36
CA GLU A 549 21.91 31.03 -17.96
C GLU A 549 22.50 32.25 -17.24
N ASN A 550 23.72 32.61 -17.60
CA ASN A 550 24.45 33.76 -17.05
C ASN A 550 24.62 34.85 -18.09
N SER A 551 23.52 35.44 -18.58
CA SER A 551 23.47 36.37 -19.69
C SER A 551 24.26 37.67 -19.47
N HIS A 552 24.51 38.06 -18.22
CA HIS A 552 25.24 39.30 -17.86
C HIS A 552 26.75 39.14 -17.76
N VAL A 553 27.28 38.00 -18.19
CA VAL A 553 28.69 37.67 -18.07
C VAL A 553 29.39 37.84 -19.41
N THR A 554 30.56 38.50 -19.41
CA THR A 554 31.52 38.46 -20.49
C THR A 554 32.71 37.59 -20.12
N ILE A 555 33.27 36.85 -21.08
CA ILE A 555 34.37 35.92 -20.85
C ILE A 555 35.55 36.13 -21.79
N GLU A 556 36.74 35.86 -21.26
CA GLU A 556 37.94 35.56 -22.08
C GLU A 556 37.92 34.05 -22.35
N LEU A 557 38.08 33.68 -23.60
CA LEU A 557 38.34 32.31 -24.04
C LEU A 557 39.80 32.16 -24.39
N SER A 558 40.52 31.37 -23.62
CA SER A 558 41.94 31.18 -23.73
C SER A 558 42.31 29.78 -24.17
N ALA A 559 43.25 29.68 -25.15
CA ALA A 559 43.81 28.42 -25.53
C ALA A 559 45.32 28.38 -25.31
N HIS A 560 45.80 27.19 -24.92
CA HIS A 560 47.18 26.95 -24.51
C HIS A 560 47.79 25.79 -25.29
N CYS A 561 49.11 25.83 -25.47
CA CYS A 561 49.91 24.78 -26.06
C CYS A 561 50.85 24.15 -24.99
N ASP A 562 51.40 22.99 -25.30
CA ASP A 562 52.51 22.42 -24.53
C ASP A 562 53.82 23.21 -24.77
N TYR A 563 54.89 22.83 -24.09
CA TYR A 563 56.19 23.54 -24.20
C TYR A 563 56.92 23.29 -25.50
N LYS A 564 56.51 22.28 -26.31
CA LYS A 564 57.20 21.87 -27.51
C LYS A 564 57.00 22.89 -28.62
N GLY A 565 58.05 23.11 -29.45
CA GLY A 565 58.00 23.97 -30.62
C GLY A 565 58.26 25.46 -30.37
N ASN A 566 58.19 26.25 -31.47
CA ASN A 566 58.47 27.67 -31.44
C ASN A 566 57.38 28.46 -30.69
N SER A 567 57.80 29.41 -29.88
CA SER A 567 56.89 30.18 -29.01
C SER A 567 55.89 31.02 -29.83
N GLU A 568 56.37 31.69 -30.89
CA GLU A 568 55.54 32.55 -31.72
C GLU A 568 54.53 31.76 -32.56
N TYR A 569 54.94 30.59 -33.04
CA TYR A 569 54.05 29.65 -33.72
C TYR A 569 52.94 29.15 -32.79
N ASN A 570 53.29 28.71 -31.57
CA ASN A 570 52.32 28.26 -30.55
C ASN A 570 51.35 29.38 -30.17
N LYS A 571 51.82 30.63 -30.11
CA LYS A 571 50.99 31.81 -29.86
C LYS A 571 49.94 31.97 -30.96
N ARG A 572 50.33 31.93 -32.22
CA ARG A 572 49.39 32.02 -33.36
C ARG A 572 48.44 30.83 -33.44
N LEU A 573 48.91 29.60 -33.17
CA LEU A 573 48.07 28.42 -33.18
C LEU A 573 47.02 28.48 -32.10
N SER A 574 47.42 28.83 -30.86
CA SER A 574 46.49 28.97 -29.75
C SER A 574 45.46 30.08 -29.97
N GLN A 575 45.88 31.22 -30.59
CA GLN A 575 44.95 32.31 -30.97
C GLN A 575 43.87 31.82 -31.94
N ARG A 576 44.24 31.07 -32.97
CA ARG A 576 43.27 30.49 -33.94
C ARG A 576 42.34 29.48 -33.24
N ARG A 577 42.84 28.68 -32.29
CA ARG A 577 42.03 27.74 -31.50
C ARG A 577 41.00 28.45 -30.61
N ALA A 578 41.41 29.50 -29.90
CA ALA A 578 40.50 30.32 -29.12
C ALA A 578 39.42 30.98 -30.00
N GLN A 579 39.79 31.46 -31.18
CA GLN A 579 38.86 32.03 -32.15
C GLN A 579 37.84 31.01 -32.65
N SER A 580 38.24 29.78 -32.97
CA SER A 580 37.31 28.72 -33.39
C SER A 580 36.25 28.40 -32.35
N VAL A 581 36.59 28.45 -31.05
CA VAL A 581 35.62 28.30 -29.96
C VAL A 581 34.67 29.50 -29.92
N VAL A 582 35.18 30.73 -30.03
CA VAL A 582 34.35 31.94 -30.07
C VAL A 582 33.38 31.90 -31.25
N ASP A 583 33.86 31.51 -32.46
CA ASP A 583 33.01 31.40 -33.65
C ASP A 583 31.88 30.37 -33.44
N TYR A 584 32.17 29.24 -32.79
CA TYR A 584 31.16 28.26 -32.42
C TYR A 584 30.10 28.84 -31.49
N LEU A 585 30.49 29.54 -30.41
CA LEU A 585 29.57 30.15 -29.46
C LEU A 585 28.68 31.21 -30.09
N ILE A 586 29.23 32.03 -31.00
CA ILE A 586 28.47 33.04 -31.78
C ILE A 586 27.43 32.35 -32.67
N ALA A 587 27.83 31.28 -33.38
CA ALA A 587 26.91 30.50 -34.21
C ALA A 587 25.75 29.88 -33.42
N HIS A 588 25.92 29.65 -32.10
CA HIS A 588 24.90 29.10 -31.21
C HIS A 588 24.19 30.17 -30.35
N GLY A 589 24.29 31.44 -30.77
CA GLY A 589 23.46 32.53 -30.22
C GLY A 589 24.06 33.26 -29.01
N ILE A 590 25.37 33.17 -28.77
CA ILE A 590 26.04 34.01 -27.78
C ILE A 590 26.52 35.30 -28.49
N GLU A 591 26.21 36.46 -27.89
CA GLU A 591 26.59 37.77 -28.46
C GLU A 591 28.12 37.92 -28.52
N LYS A 592 28.63 38.39 -29.66
CA LYS A 592 30.07 38.56 -29.92
C LYS A 592 30.77 39.43 -28.87
N ASP A 593 30.13 40.50 -28.42
CA ASP A 593 30.68 41.43 -27.40
C ASP A 593 30.88 40.82 -26.01
N ARG A 594 30.35 39.66 -25.81
CA ARG A 594 30.54 38.86 -24.56
C ARG A 594 31.80 38.00 -24.59
N LEU A 595 32.47 37.87 -25.73
CA LEU A 595 33.49 36.86 -25.99
C LEU A 595 34.82 37.52 -26.44
N THR A 596 35.91 37.20 -25.72
CA THR A 596 37.25 37.70 -26.04
C THR A 596 38.20 36.51 -26.27
N PRO A 597 38.61 36.18 -27.52
CA PRO A 597 39.54 35.09 -27.74
C PRO A 597 41.00 35.50 -27.47
N VAL A 598 41.73 34.68 -26.71
CA VAL A 598 43.17 34.92 -26.40
C VAL A 598 43.96 33.64 -26.53
N GLY A 599 45.04 33.67 -27.34
CA GLY A 599 46.01 32.58 -27.43
C GLY A 599 47.22 32.85 -26.55
N TYR A 600 47.47 32.03 -25.55
CA TYR A 600 48.62 32.15 -24.65
C TYR A 600 49.83 31.31 -25.08
N GLY A 601 49.69 30.46 -26.12
CA GLY A 601 50.77 29.57 -26.49
C GLY A 601 51.26 28.73 -25.30
N LYS A 602 52.57 28.75 -25.05
CA LYS A 602 53.19 28.05 -23.91
C LYS A 602 53.49 28.97 -22.71
N GLU A 603 53.05 30.24 -22.75
CA GLU A 603 53.37 31.24 -21.73
C GLU A 603 52.72 31.02 -20.39
N ARG A 604 51.62 30.29 -20.35
CA ARG A 604 50.86 30.00 -19.10
C ARG A 604 50.71 28.49 -18.91
N PRO A 605 51.72 27.81 -18.33
CA PRO A 605 51.60 26.40 -18.00
C PRO A 605 50.52 26.15 -16.95
N LYS A 606 49.90 24.96 -16.95
CA LYS A 606 48.82 24.59 -16.07
C LYS A 606 49.33 24.44 -14.65
N ALA A 607 48.61 25.09 -13.72
CA ALA A 607 48.75 24.80 -12.29
C ALA A 607 47.77 23.66 -11.91
N ILE A 608 48.25 22.72 -11.11
CA ILE A 608 47.47 21.55 -10.66
C ILE A 608 46.54 21.95 -9.54
N ARG A 609 45.30 21.52 -9.64
CA ARG A 609 44.26 21.69 -8.62
C ARG A 609 43.80 20.31 -8.08
N ARG A 610 43.10 20.29 -6.95
CA ARG A 610 42.67 19.10 -6.20
C ARG A 610 42.13 17.96 -7.08
N LYS A 611 41.21 18.23 -8.00
CA LYS A 611 40.64 17.22 -8.91
C LYS A 611 41.68 16.49 -9.77
N LEU A 612 42.77 17.18 -10.13
CA LEU A 612 43.84 16.58 -10.91
C LEU A 612 44.77 15.72 -10.02
N THR A 613 44.94 16.02 -8.75
CA THR A 613 45.70 15.17 -7.83
C THR A 613 44.99 13.86 -7.51
N GLU A 614 43.64 13.85 -7.48
CA GLU A 614 42.82 12.64 -7.36
C GLU A 614 42.99 11.72 -8.58
N LYS A 615 43.04 12.32 -9.79
CA LYS A 615 43.20 11.57 -11.03
C LYS A 615 44.66 11.12 -11.28
N TYR A 616 45.61 11.95 -10.85
CA TYR A 616 47.05 11.71 -11.01
C TYR A 616 47.78 11.87 -9.67
N PRO A 617 47.80 10.82 -8.81
CA PRO A 617 48.29 10.90 -7.44
C PRO A 617 49.81 11.27 -7.29
N TRP A 618 50.56 11.22 -8.37
CA TRP A 618 51.96 11.64 -8.43
C TRP A 618 52.17 13.16 -8.58
N LEU A 619 51.11 13.90 -8.94
CA LEU A 619 51.08 15.37 -8.94
C LEU A 619 50.61 15.90 -7.59
N LYS A 620 51.18 17.03 -7.19
CA LYS A 620 50.77 17.74 -5.96
C LYS A 620 49.94 18.96 -6.30
N GLU A 621 49.08 19.36 -5.43
CA GLU A 621 48.35 20.61 -5.54
C GLU A 621 49.33 21.77 -5.66
N ASP A 622 49.02 22.74 -6.51
CA ASP A 622 49.86 23.88 -6.89
C ASP A 622 51.16 23.59 -7.69
N ASP A 623 51.44 22.34 -8.03
CA ASP A 623 52.48 22.07 -9.03
C ASP A 623 52.16 22.85 -10.34
N VAL A 624 53.15 23.54 -10.89
CA VAL A 624 53.03 24.24 -12.17
C VAL A 624 53.80 23.47 -13.26
N LEU A 625 53.08 23.05 -14.31
CA LEU A 625 53.59 22.19 -15.36
C LEU A 625 54.52 22.97 -16.35
N THR A 626 55.55 23.61 -15.82
CA THR A 626 56.60 24.28 -16.60
C THR A 626 57.41 23.27 -17.39
N GLN A 627 58.16 23.74 -18.37
CA GLN A 627 59.12 22.90 -19.14
C GLN A 627 60.11 22.17 -18.19
N ASP A 628 60.66 22.89 -17.21
CA ASP A 628 61.62 22.33 -16.25
C ASP A 628 61.01 21.28 -15.32
N PHE A 629 59.73 21.47 -14.94
CA PHE A 629 58.99 20.48 -14.18
C PHE A 629 58.77 19.20 -14.99
N ILE A 630 58.33 19.37 -16.26
CA ILE A 630 57.98 18.26 -17.14
C ILE A 630 59.22 17.42 -17.48
N LEU A 631 60.34 18.04 -17.79
CA LEU A 631 61.58 17.34 -18.19
C LEU A 631 62.15 16.46 -17.04
N LYS A 632 61.76 16.70 -15.78
CA LYS A 632 62.16 15.88 -14.63
C LYS A 632 61.30 14.62 -14.45
N GLN A 633 60.17 14.49 -15.19
CA GLN A 633 59.24 13.39 -15.10
C GLN A 633 59.62 12.21 -16.01
N THR A 634 59.01 11.04 -15.79
CA THR A 634 59.10 9.92 -16.74
C THR A 634 58.49 10.28 -18.09
N ARG A 635 58.88 9.58 -19.16
CA ARG A 635 58.32 9.85 -20.52
C ARG A 635 56.79 9.82 -20.57
N GLU A 636 56.18 8.88 -19.82
CA GLU A 636 54.71 8.77 -19.72
C GLU A 636 54.12 9.99 -19.01
N HIS A 637 54.68 10.38 -17.86
CA HIS A 637 54.23 11.55 -17.11
C HIS A 637 54.49 12.86 -17.88
N GLN A 638 55.56 12.95 -18.68
CA GLN A 638 55.79 14.11 -19.57
C GLN A 638 54.67 14.28 -20.56
N GLU A 639 54.17 13.18 -21.19
CA GLU A 639 53.07 13.28 -22.14
C GLU A 639 51.74 13.66 -21.45
N ILE A 640 51.49 13.14 -20.26
CA ILE A 640 50.32 13.57 -19.45
C ILE A 640 50.43 15.08 -19.16
N CYS A 641 51.57 15.58 -18.71
CA CYS A 641 51.74 17.02 -18.46
C CYS A 641 51.55 17.85 -19.72
N ASN A 642 52.05 17.37 -20.87
CA ASN A 642 51.87 18.04 -22.16
C ASN A 642 50.38 18.07 -22.56
N GLN A 643 49.63 16.98 -22.34
CA GLN A 643 48.17 16.93 -22.58
C GLN A 643 47.44 17.92 -21.71
N LEU A 644 47.77 18.02 -20.40
CA LEU A 644 47.19 18.99 -19.49
C LEU A 644 47.49 20.44 -19.85
N ASN A 645 48.67 20.69 -20.43
CA ASN A 645 49.01 22.01 -20.93
C ASN A 645 48.30 22.36 -22.27
N ARG A 646 47.97 21.40 -23.13
CA ARG A 646 47.15 21.59 -24.33
C ARG A 646 45.68 21.69 -23.96
N ARG A 647 45.23 22.85 -23.52
CA ARG A 647 43.88 23.07 -22.97
C ARG A 647 43.24 24.35 -23.50
N THR A 648 41.91 24.40 -23.35
CA THR A 648 41.09 25.57 -23.52
C THR A 648 40.40 25.91 -22.20
N GLU A 649 40.46 27.17 -21.81
CA GLU A 649 39.85 27.66 -20.57
C GLU A 649 39.01 28.90 -20.86
N PHE A 650 38.00 29.20 -20.03
CA PHE A 650 37.36 30.50 -20.00
C PHE A 650 37.60 31.18 -18.63
N LYS A 651 37.66 32.51 -18.64
CA LYS A 651 37.72 33.34 -17.46
C LYS A 651 36.68 34.43 -17.55
N VAL A 652 35.93 34.68 -16.48
CA VAL A 652 35.00 35.79 -16.43
C VAL A 652 35.73 37.11 -16.38
N LEU A 653 35.39 38.01 -17.28
CA LEU A 653 35.94 39.36 -17.35
C LEU A 653 35.03 40.36 -16.65
N ARG A 654 33.69 40.21 -16.83
CA ARG A 654 32.70 41.14 -16.32
C ARG A 654 31.39 40.40 -16.06
N THR A 655 30.68 40.77 -14.94
CA THR A 655 29.40 40.18 -14.53
C THR A 655 28.22 41.15 -14.64
N THR A 656 28.44 42.31 -15.31
CA THR A 656 27.45 43.40 -15.41
C THR A 656 27.15 43.78 -16.85
N TYR A 657 27.32 42.87 -17.80
CA TYR A 657 27.03 43.12 -19.20
C TYR A 657 25.55 43.44 -19.41
N LYS A 658 25.23 44.61 -20.03
CA LYS A 658 23.84 45.06 -20.25
C LYS A 658 22.95 45.11 -18.99
N LEU A 659 23.50 45.28 -17.80
CA LEU A 659 22.71 45.53 -16.59
C LEU A 659 22.33 46.99 -16.40
N PHE A 660 22.98 47.91 -17.14
CA PHE A 660 22.76 49.36 -17.13
C PHE A 660 22.64 49.89 -18.56
#